data_f99f4cd9ea6ed6086e7446f81da09e45
#
_entry.id   f99f4cd9ea6ed6086e7446f81da09e45
#
_cell.length_a   1.000
_cell.length_b   1.000
_cell.length_c   1.000
_cell.angle_alpha   90.00
_cell.angle_beta   90.00
_cell.angle_gamma   90.00
#
_symmetry.space_group_name_H-M   'P 1'
#
loop_
_entity.id
_entity.type
_entity.pdbx_description
1 polymer ?
#
loop_
_entity_poly.entity_id
_entity_poly.type
_entity_poly.pdbx_seq_one_letter_code
_entity_poly.pdbx_strand_id
1 'polypeptide(L)'
;MNKLKTLLQSNKYIIILLLVTILITCIRVIPSPNISYTEKDNKVIGIITKEIIKDDYVTIEIKGEETVRGTYYFNTQEEKENYQDKYQLGDKIKVLGKITVPETPGTKTSFNYKKYLERKNIYHLIEISSIKKIEDNRNIYYQGKDIIKNYITNPYIKSFLLGDDSNIKEEAIDSYNENGISHLFAISGMHFQILSTMILKLLSKTNLKDKTKYKIIIPILLLYTALIGLTASIIRGILFFFLFSIKKLYHLNISKTKLILITILITIIINPYYVTEVAFYYSFIISIGLIYFMPKNNSYLKTLLISSTLAFLLSIPISLYYFYQINILSIIYNLFYIPYINMIIFPLSILTLLLPILEPFYNFLTSILENSSIFLSNIKIGIFIFPKVSITIYIIYLVLIILIMKKRKKRVITLLLLLIFIHYYLPYTKEYIKVIDVGQGDSILFYSKGKTALIDTGGKYKEGSVAKYITMPLLKSLGIRKIDKLLLSHGDKDHIGDAIYLIEKYQVDEIYLNLGQKNEVEKLLPNTKTAYQDLTLPVGNFIFYQLNKEYKEENNSSSVYYVEHPNLTLLLTGDAPKEVEDEILNHYTFTIDILKVGHHGSDTSTGNNLLKTLKPSLAIISVGKDNSYNHPSSKTITRLNKTTTPYLTTIKSGTITIIPKTQEVIEDRK
;
A
#
# COMPACT_ATOMS: atom_id res chain seq x y z
N MET A 1 8.43 39.44 -22.34
CA MET A 1 8.26 38.34 -23.31
C MET A 1 9.56 37.82 -23.88
N ASN A 2 10.44 38.68 -24.43
CA ASN A 2 11.76 38.27 -24.94
C ASN A 2 12.61 37.56 -23.87
N LYS A 3 12.60 38.01 -22.61
CA LYS A 3 13.30 37.36 -21.49
C LYS A 3 12.81 35.92 -21.26
N LEU A 4 11.49 35.64 -21.30
CA LEU A 4 10.94 34.28 -21.14
C LEU A 4 11.35 33.36 -22.31
N LYS A 5 11.37 33.89 -23.54
CA LYS A 5 11.84 33.18 -24.73
C LYS A 5 13.31 32.75 -24.56
N THR A 6 14.16 33.69 -24.18
CA THR A 6 15.60 33.42 -23.93
C THR A 6 15.79 32.42 -22.81
N LEU A 7 15.04 32.54 -21.73
CA LEU A 7 15.09 31.64 -20.56
C LEU A 7 14.74 30.19 -20.94
N LEU A 8 13.66 29.98 -21.68
CA LEU A 8 13.20 28.64 -22.09
C LEU A 8 14.07 28.00 -23.20
N GLN A 9 14.77 28.81 -24.00
CA GLN A 9 15.61 28.30 -25.11
C GLN A 9 17.04 28.03 -24.69
N SER A 10 17.58 28.75 -23.71
CA SER A 10 18.99 28.63 -23.28
C SER A 10 19.22 27.43 -22.35
N ASN A 11 20.28 26.66 -22.62
CA ASN A 11 20.73 25.57 -21.74
C ASN A 11 21.28 26.10 -20.40
N LYS A 12 21.84 27.32 -20.37
CA LYS A 12 22.35 27.96 -19.14
C LYS A 12 21.27 28.08 -18.06
N TYR A 13 20.06 28.50 -18.44
CA TYR A 13 18.96 28.61 -17.46
C TYR A 13 18.44 27.27 -16.97
N ILE A 14 18.53 26.20 -17.77
CA ILE A 14 18.19 24.85 -17.28
C ILE A 14 19.22 24.39 -16.24
N ILE A 15 20.49 24.66 -16.44
CA ILE A 15 21.53 24.35 -15.46
C ILE A 15 21.29 25.13 -14.16
N ILE A 16 20.97 26.43 -14.26
CA ILE A 16 20.61 27.24 -13.09
C ILE A 16 19.39 26.68 -12.38
N LEU A 17 18.33 26.32 -13.12
CA LEU A 17 17.12 25.72 -12.55
C LEU A 17 17.43 24.39 -11.87
N LEU A 18 18.32 23.57 -12.44
CA LEU A 18 18.79 22.32 -11.82
C LEU A 18 19.52 22.59 -10.50
N LEU A 19 20.45 23.55 -10.48
CA LEU A 19 21.19 23.93 -9.26
C LEU A 19 20.23 24.46 -8.18
N VAL A 20 19.28 25.31 -8.55
CA VAL A 20 18.25 25.83 -7.64
C VAL A 20 17.38 24.69 -7.10
N THR A 21 17.01 23.72 -7.97
CA THR A 21 16.23 22.55 -7.55
C THR A 21 17.00 21.73 -6.52
N ILE A 22 18.28 21.45 -6.76
CA ILE A 22 19.15 20.72 -5.82
C ILE A 22 19.22 21.47 -4.49
N LEU A 23 19.50 22.78 -4.53
CA LEU A 23 19.61 23.61 -3.32
C LEU A 23 18.31 23.58 -2.50
N ILE A 24 17.17 23.82 -3.14
CA ILE A 24 15.84 23.78 -2.47
C ILE A 24 15.56 22.39 -1.90
N THR A 25 15.89 21.33 -2.65
CA THR A 25 15.73 19.95 -2.18
C THR A 25 16.57 19.70 -0.93
N CYS A 26 17.85 20.10 -0.93
CA CYS A 26 18.71 19.94 0.23
C CYS A 26 18.19 20.71 1.46
N ILE A 27 17.69 21.94 1.27
CA ILE A 27 17.16 22.75 2.39
C ILE A 27 15.84 22.17 2.94
N ARG A 28 14.93 21.73 2.07
CA ARG A 28 13.60 21.27 2.49
C ARG A 28 13.54 19.82 2.94
N VAL A 29 14.48 18.96 2.53
CA VAL A 29 14.56 17.55 2.93
C VAL A 29 15.20 17.40 4.31
N ILE A 30 15.90 18.41 4.82
CA ILE A 30 16.32 18.43 6.22
C ILE A 30 15.05 18.77 7.03
N PRO A 31 14.45 17.80 7.77
CA PRO A 31 13.26 18.09 8.54
C PRO A 31 13.64 19.07 9.66
N SER A 32 13.07 20.25 9.63
CA SER A 32 12.86 21.07 10.83
C SER A 32 11.36 20.97 11.16
N PRO A 33 10.95 19.93 11.87
CA PRO A 33 9.54 19.78 12.20
C PRO A 33 9.14 20.90 13.15
N ASN A 34 8.12 21.67 12.77
CA ASN A 34 7.46 22.58 13.69
C ASN A 34 6.55 21.70 14.57
N ILE A 35 7.13 21.08 15.60
CA ILE A 35 6.44 20.19 16.54
C ILE A 35 5.94 21.06 17.68
N SER A 36 4.62 21.24 17.76
CA SER A 36 3.95 22.03 18.80
C SER A 36 3.29 21.16 19.84
N TYR A 37 2.97 19.88 19.49
CA TYR A 37 2.30 18.95 20.39
C TYR A 37 3.24 17.84 20.86
N THR A 38 2.89 17.25 22.01
CA THR A 38 3.54 16.08 22.61
C THR A 38 2.48 15.01 22.93
N GLU A 39 2.88 13.78 23.22
CA GLU A 39 1.97 12.70 23.62
C GLU A 39 1.27 12.95 24.97
N LYS A 40 1.71 13.98 25.74
CA LYS A 40 1.07 14.41 26.98
C LYS A 40 -0.10 15.36 26.76
N ASP A 41 -0.16 15.97 25.58
CA ASP A 41 -1.25 16.87 25.22
C ASP A 41 -2.49 16.04 24.84
N ASN A 42 -3.64 16.57 25.17
CA ASN A 42 -4.94 15.91 24.90
C ASN A 42 -5.91 16.78 24.11
N LYS A 43 -5.43 17.91 23.59
CA LYS A 43 -6.27 18.94 22.96
C LYS A 43 -5.59 19.48 21.71
N VAL A 44 -6.35 19.54 20.60
CA VAL A 44 -5.95 20.21 19.36
C VAL A 44 -7.01 21.23 18.98
N ILE A 45 -6.57 22.42 18.54
CA ILE A 45 -7.45 23.46 18.01
C ILE A 45 -6.96 23.82 16.61
N GLY A 46 -7.86 23.85 15.63
CA GLY A 46 -7.50 24.21 14.26
C GLY A 46 -8.68 24.15 13.31
N ILE A 47 -8.38 24.31 12.04
CA ILE A 47 -9.36 24.33 10.95
C ILE A 47 -9.37 22.97 10.24
N ILE A 48 -10.53 22.41 9.95
CA ILE A 48 -10.69 21.21 9.14
C ILE A 48 -10.28 21.54 7.71
N THR A 49 -9.17 20.95 7.25
CA THR A 49 -8.66 21.19 5.88
C THR A 49 -8.95 20.02 4.95
N LYS A 50 -9.10 18.82 5.50
CA LYS A 50 -9.44 17.60 4.78
C LYS A 50 -10.30 16.70 5.67
N GLU A 51 -11.22 15.99 5.03
CA GLU A 51 -12.13 15.07 5.68
C GLU A 51 -12.36 13.86 4.79
N ILE A 52 -12.35 12.67 5.37
CA ILE A 52 -12.70 11.40 4.73
C ILE A 52 -13.65 10.66 5.66
N ILE A 53 -14.90 10.54 5.26
CA ILE A 53 -15.95 9.87 6.05
C ILE A 53 -16.09 8.44 5.53
N LYS A 54 -16.02 7.48 6.45
CA LYS A 54 -16.28 6.05 6.25
C LYS A 54 -17.54 5.64 7.01
N ASP A 55 -17.88 4.36 6.97
CA ASP A 55 -19.08 3.89 7.65
C ASP A 55 -18.98 4.02 9.17
N ASP A 56 -17.84 3.64 9.75
CA ASP A 56 -17.65 3.56 11.21
C ASP A 56 -16.79 4.70 11.77
N TYR A 57 -16.19 5.56 10.92
CA TYR A 57 -15.31 6.63 11.39
C TYR A 57 -15.13 7.76 10.39
N VAL A 58 -14.62 8.87 10.88
CA VAL A 58 -14.11 9.97 10.05
C VAL A 58 -12.64 10.24 10.36
N THR A 59 -11.86 10.44 9.30
CA THR A 59 -10.50 10.95 9.40
C THR A 59 -10.47 12.40 8.97
N ILE A 60 -9.95 13.29 9.83
CA ILE A 60 -9.86 14.73 9.58
C ILE A 60 -8.41 15.22 9.68
N GLU A 61 -8.01 16.14 8.80
CA GLU A 61 -6.76 16.89 8.93
C GLU A 61 -7.07 18.27 9.50
N ILE A 62 -6.52 18.53 10.69
CA ILE A 62 -6.77 19.74 11.49
C ILE A 62 -5.52 20.61 11.41
N LYS A 63 -5.63 21.77 10.78
CA LYS A 63 -4.53 22.74 10.65
C LYS A 63 -4.65 23.79 11.75
N GLY A 64 -3.79 23.70 12.73
CA GLY A 64 -3.62 24.67 13.82
C GLY A 64 -2.18 25.22 13.85
N GLU A 65 -1.52 25.13 14.99
CA GLU A 65 -0.10 25.43 15.15
C GLU A 65 0.76 24.46 14.34
N GLU A 66 0.37 23.19 14.33
CA GLU A 66 0.81 22.19 13.36
C GLU A 66 -0.41 21.52 12.71
N THR A 67 -0.18 20.73 11.65
CA THR A 67 -1.25 19.92 11.06
C THR A 67 -1.26 18.56 11.74
N VAL A 68 -2.39 18.23 12.39
CA VAL A 68 -2.61 16.95 13.06
C VAL A 68 -3.68 16.16 12.30
N ARG A 69 -3.51 14.84 12.19
CA ARG A 69 -4.52 13.95 11.61
C ARG A 69 -5.30 13.29 12.76
N GLY A 70 -6.61 13.55 12.80
CA GLY A 70 -7.52 12.98 13.80
C GLY A 70 -8.39 11.87 13.21
N THR A 71 -8.70 10.86 14.01
CA THR A 71 -9.72 9.85 13.73
C THR A 71 -10.78 9.88 14.80
N TYR A 72 -12.04 9.99 14.40
CA TYR A 72 -13.21 9.95 15.28
C TYR A 72 -14.10 8.78 14.87
N TYR A 73 -14.34 7.84 15.79
CA TYR A 73 -15.15 6.65 15.55
C TYR A 73 -16.61 6.94 15.89
N PHE A 74 -17.52 6.46 15.05
CA PHE A 74 -18.96 6.55 15.26
C PHE A 74 -19.45 5.28 15.95
N ASN A 75 -20.23 5.43 17.03
CA ASN A 75 -20.86 4.31 17.73
C ASN A 75 -22.20 3.93 17.09
N THR A 76 -22.85 4.89 16.42
CA THR A 76 -24.16 4.72 15.80
C THR A 76 -24.22 5.48 14.46
N GLN A 77 -25.15 5.06 13.60
CA GLN A 77 -25.42 5.77 12.34
C GLN A 77 -25.92 7.21 12.59
N GLU A 78 -26.70 7.41 13.66
CA GLU A 78 -27.16 8.75 14.06
C GLU A 78 -26.00 9.68 14.41
N GLU A 79 -24.97 9.17 15.07
CA GLU A 79 -23.76 9.94 15.39
C GLU A 79 -23.01 10.38 14.13
N LYS A 80 -22.94 9.51 13.11
CA LYS A 80 -22.39 9.84 11.79
C LYS A 80 -23.18 10.95 11.11
N GLU A 81 -24.49 10.86 11.09
CA GLU A 81 -25.38 11.87 10.49
C GLU A 81 -25.25 13.21 11.22
N ASN A 82 -25.29 13.20 12.56
CA ASN A 82 -25.07 14.38 13.38
C ASN A 82 -23.70 15.03 13.15
N TYR A 83 -22.64 14.21 12.93
CA TYR A 83 -21.33 14.72 12.61
C TYR A 83 -21.38 15.46 11.25
N GLN A 84 -21.97 14.85 10.22
CA GLN A 84 -22.04 15.41 8.86
C GLN A 84 -22.83 16.72 8.80
N ASP A 85 -23.88 16.85 9.58
CA ASP A 85 -24.69 18.06 9.65
C ASP A 85 -23.96 19.20 10.39
N LYS A 86 -23.18 18.86 11.40
CA LYS A 86 -22.59 19.85 12.32
C LYS A 86 -21.22 20.35 11.90
N TYR A 87 -20.39 19.50 11.30
CA TYR A 87 -18.99 19.81 10.98
C TYR A 87 -18.74 19.77 9.47
N GLN A 88 -18.03 20.79 8.97
CA GLN A 88 -17.77 20.96 7.56
C GLN A 88 -16.32 21.43 7.31
N LEU A 89 -15.83 21.30 6.09
CA LEU A 89 -14.51 21.81 5.70
C LEU A 89 -14.41 23.33 5.97
N GLY A 90 -13.31 23.75 6.60
CA GLY A 90 -13.07 25.15 6.95
C GLY A 90 -13.55 25.54 8.34
N ASP A 91 -14.36 24.72 9.01
CA ASP A 91 -14.75 24.99 10.39
C ASP A 91 -13.56 24.95 11.35
N LYS A 92 -13.52 25.90 12.27
CA LYS A 92 -12.55 25.88 13.38
C LYS A 92 -13.12 25.07 14.52
N ILE A 93 -12.41 24.01 14.84
CA ILE A 93 -12.82 23.01 15.85
C ILE A 93 -11.80 22.92 17.00
N LYS A 94 -12.29 22.46 18.13
CA LYS A 94 -11.52 21.97 19.26
C LYS A 94 -11.80 20.49 19.38
N VAL A 95 -10.77 19.67 19.34
CA VAL A 95 -10.87 18.24 19.60
C VAL A 95 -10.13 17.88 20.87
N LEU A 96 -10.67 16.91 21.59
CA LEU A 96 -10.03 16.26 22.73
C LEU A 96 -9.80 14.81 22.38
N GLY A 97 -8.68 14.25 22.82
CA GLY A 97 -8.34 12.86 22.55
C GLY A 97 -6.90 12.50 22.92
N LYS A 98 -6.51 11.27 22.62
CA LYS A 98 -5.15 10.76 22.85
C LYS A 98 -4.26 11.13 21.67
N ILE A 99 -3.24 11.95 21.90
CA ILE A 99 -2.22 12.28 20.89
C ILE A 99 -1.15 11.19 20.88
N THR A 100 -0.76 10.75 19.69
CA THR A 100 0.27 9.73 19.47
C THR A 100 1.20 10.12 18.31
N VAL A 101 2.43 9.63 18.36
CA VAL A 101 3.39 9.78 17.24
C VAL A 101 3.25 8.58 16.29
N PRO A 102 3.13 8.80 14.97
CA PRO A 102 3.09 7.70 14.01
C PRO A 102 4.32 6.82 14.12
N GLU A 103 4.13 5.51 14.16
CA GLU A 103 5.23 4.55 14.27
C GLU A 103 5.83 4.17 12.91
N THR A 104 7.09 3.75 12.94
CA THR A 104 7.69 3.06 11.80
C THR A 104 7.12 1.64 11.70
N PRO A 105 6.88 1.12 10.48
CA PRO A 105 6.36 -0.23 10.35
C PRO A 105 7.33 -1.25 10.93
N GLY A 106 6.80 -2.27 11.56
CA GLY A 106 7.57 -3.38 12.10
C GLY A 106 8.15 -4.29 11.02
N THR A 107 7.61 -4.27 9.82
CA THR A 107 8.09 -5.03 8.66
C THR A 107 8.59 -4.08 7.59
N LYS A 108 9.86 -4.22 7.16
CA LYS A 108 10.51 -3.31 6.18
C LYS A 108 9.80 -3.19 4.82
N THR A 109 8.95 -4.15 4.49
CA THR A 109 8.20 -4.18 3.22
C THR A 109 6.82 -3.57 3.33
N SER A 110 6.34 -3.29 4.53
CA SER A 110 5.06 -2.65 4.78
C SER A 110 5.10 -1.16 4.46
N PHE A 111 3.92 -0.59 4.20
CA PHE A 111 3.78 0.83 3.93
C PHE A 111 4.23 1.67 5.12
N ASN A 112 5.18 2.57 4.92
CA ASN A 112 5.67 3.45 5.97
C ASN A 112 4.77 4.67 6.13
N TYR A 113 3.73 4.50 6.99
CA TYR A 113 2.74 5.53 7.26
C TYR A 113 3.33 6.77 7.92
N LYS A 114 4.32 6.61 8.81
CA LYS A 114 5.06 7.72 9.41
C LYS A 114 5.71 8.61 8.36
N LYS A 115 6.52 8.03 7.47
CA LYS A 115 7.15 8.78 6.37
C LYS A 115 6.14 9.41 5.41
N TYR A 116 5.01 8.76 5.18
CA TYR A 116 3.92 9.32 4.37
C TYR A 116 3.32 10.58 5.00
N LEU A 117 3.09 10.57 6.30
CA LEU A 117 2.57 11.71 7.05
C LEU A 117 3.60 12.85 7.18
N GLU A 118 4.87 12.51 7.49
CA GLU A 118 5.97 13.48 7.56
C GLU A 118 6.12 14.30 6.26
N ARG A 119 5.95 13.66 5.09
CA ARG A 119 5.95 14.34 3.78
C ARG A 119 4.80 15.34 3.61
N LYS A 120 3.74 15.20 4.41
CA LYS A 120 2.60 16.13 4.47
C LYS A 120 2.71 17.12 5.61
N ASN A 121 3.84 17.14 6.32
CA ASN A 121 4.07 17.90 7.54
C ASN A 121 3.07 17.56 8.65
N ILE A 122 2.71 16.28 8.77
CA ILE A 122 1.87 15.72 9.84
C ILE A 122 2.77 14.85 10.70
N TYR A 123 3.00 15.25 11.93
CA TYR A 123 3.89 14.57 12.87
C TYR A 123 3.13 13.87 14.01
N HIS A 124 1.88 14.28 14.25
CA HIS A 124 1.02 13.71 15.30
C HIS A 124 -0.30 13.18 14.74
N LEU A 125 -0.79 12.13 15.38
CA LEU A 125 -2.13 11.59 15.22
C LEU A 125 -2.92 11.89 16.50
N ILE A 126 -4.24 12.04 16.40
CA ILE A 126 -5.13 12.13 17.56
C ILE A 126 -6.30 11.18 17.41
N GLU A 127 -6.47 10.27 18.37
CA GLU A 127 -7.70 9.49 18.50
C GLU A 127 -8.71 10.36 19.27
N ILE A 128 -9.72 10.83 18.54
CA ILE A 128 -10.61 11.87 19.02
C ILE A 128 -11.71 11.24 19.89
N SER A 129 -11.85 11.73 21.13
CA SER A 129 -12.94 11.35 22.03
C SER A 129 -14.12 12.34 21.98
N SER A 130 -13.85 13.61 21.65
CA SER A 130 -14.91 14.62 21.52
C SER A 130 -14.50 15.73 20.55
N ILE A 131 -15.51 16.28 19.86
CA ILE A 131 -15.35 17.38 18.90
C ILE A 131 -16.30 18.51 19.29
N LYS A 132 -15.80 19.75 19.29
CA LYS A 132 -16.60 20.95 19.51
C LYS A 132 -16.25 21.99 18.45
N LYS A 133 -17.27 22.48 17.73
CA LYS A 133 -17.15 23.63 16.83
C LYS A 133 -16.96 24.90 17.65
N ILE A 134 -15.91 25.67 17.32
CA ILE A 134 -15.60 26.96 17.94
C ILE A 134 -16.18 28.09 17.12
N GLU A 135 -15.94 28.03 15.80
CA GLU A 135 -16.22 29.13 14.89
C GLU A 135 -16.51 28.58 13.47
N ASP A 136 -17.47 29.17 12.82
CA ASP A 136 -17.72 28.96 11.38
C ASP A 136 -16.80 29.90 10.59
N ASN A 137 -15.60 29.43 10.26
CA ASN A 137 -14.57 30.23 9.60
C ASN A 137 -14.38 29.80 8.13
N ARG A 138 -15.47 29.48 7.45
CA ARG A 138 -15.43 29.01 6.07
C ARG A 138 -15.26 30.18 5.10
N ASN A 139 -14.12 30.22 4.44
CA ASN A 139 -13.94 31.12 3.30
C ASN A 139 -14.62 30.55 2.03
N ILE A 140 -14.73 31.38 0.98
CA ILE A 140 -15.36 31.01 -0.29
C ILE A 140 -14.79 29.71 -0.88
N TYR A 141 -13.50 29.44 -0.68
CA TYR A 141 -12.85 28.23 -1.17
C TYR A 141 -13.42 26.95 -0.51
N TYR A 142 -13.54 26.93 0.82
CA TYR A 142 -14.09 25.78 1.56
C TYR A 142 -15.59 25.61 1.30
N GLN A 143 -16.34 26.71 1.27
CA GLN A 143 -17.77 26.69 0.91
C GLN A 143 -17.98 26.11 -0.49
N GLY A 144 -17.22 26.57 -1.49
CA GLY A 144 -17.31 26.07 -2.86
C GLY A 144 -16.94 24.58 -2.95
N LYS A 145 -15.94 24.14 -2.18
CA LYS A 145 -15.51 22.74 -2.14
C LYS A 145 -16.57 21.84 -1.52
N ASP A 146 -17.22 22.28 -0.44
CA ASP A 146 -18.31 21.55 0.22
C ASP A 146 -19.54 21.44 -0.70
N ILE A 147 -19.94 22.55 -1.32
CA ILE A 147 -21.06 22.54 -2.27
C ILE A 147 -20.82 21.51 -3.37
N ILE A 148 -19.63 21.51 -3.98
CA ILE A 148 -19.29 20.57 -5.05
C ILE A 148 -19.24 19.12 -4.52
N LYS A 149 -18.64 18.90 -3.34
CA LYS A 149 -18.54 17.57 -2.72
C LYS A 149 -19.92 16.99 -2.39
N ASN A 150 -20.83 17.81 -1.88
CA ASN A 150 -22.18 17.40 -1.52
C ASN A 150 -23.10 17.26 -2.75
N TYR A 151 -22.90 18.09 -3.78
CA TYR A 151 -23.64 17.98 -5.04
C TYR A 151 -23.31 16.70 -5.81
N ILE A 152 -22.05 16.26 -5.78
CA ILE A 152 -21.61 15.02 -6.43
C ILE A 152 -21.78 13.86 -5.46
N THR A 153 -22.84 13.07 -5.60
CA THR A 153 -23.10 11.89 -4.76
C THR A 153 -22.47 10.62 -5.33
N ASN A 154 -22.41 10.51 -6.66
CA ASN A 154 -21.92 9.33 -7.35
C ASN A 154 -20.43 9.06 -7.11
N PRO A 155 -20.03 7.85 -6.63
CA PRO A 155 -18.63 7.53 -6.31
C PRO A 155 -17.65 7.67 -7.47
N TYR A 156 -18.05 7.24 -8.67
CA TYR A 156 -17.19 7.33 -9.84
C TYR A 156 -17.05 8.76 -10.38
N ILE A 157 -18.11 9.57 -10.30
CA ILE A 157 -18.02 10.98 -10.64
C ILE A 157 -17.09 11.70 -9.65
N LYS A 158 -17.18 11.41 -8.35
CA LYS A 158 -16.23 11.91 -7.34
C LYS A 158 -14.78 11.53 -7.68
N SER A 159 -14.55 10.25 -8.00
CA SER A 159 -13.21 9.77 -8.35
C SER A 159 -12.64 10.49 -9.58
N PHE A 160 -13.39 10.57 -10.69
CA PHE A 160 -12.90 11.14 -11.93
C PHE A 160 -12.81 12.68 -11.94
N LEU A 161 -13.69 13.36 -11.21
CA LEU A 161 -13.73 14.83 -11.20
C LEU A 161 -13.07 15.47 -9.98
N LEU A 162 -13.05 14.79 -8.83
CA LEU A 162 -12.47 15.32 -7.60
C LEU A 162 -11.22 14.53 -7.12
N GLY A 163 -10.95 13.36 -7.70
CA GLY A 163 -9.87 12.48 -7.26
C GLY A 163 -10.13 11.83 -5.90
N ASP A 164 -11.40 11.70 -5.53
CA ASP A 164 -11.85 11.06 -4.30
C ASP A 164 -12.47 9.70 -4.62
N ASP A 165 -11.72 8.64 -4.36
CA ASP A 165 -12.09 7.24 -4.58
C ASP A 165 -12.59 6.55 -3.29
N SER A 166 -12.73 7.30 -2.19
CA SER A 166 -13.06 6.77 -0.87
C SER A 166 -14.40 6.01 -0.79
N ASN A 167 -15.33 6.33 -1.70
CA ASN A 167 -16.67 5.74 -1.77
C ASN A 167 -16.77 4.60 -2.81
N ILE A 168 -15.69 4.28 -3.54
CA ILE A 168 -15.65 3.11 -4.41
C ILE A 168 -15.40 1.88 -3.55
N LYS A 169 -16.08 0.76 -3.87
CA LYS A 169 -15.90 -0.50 -3.13
C LYS A 169 -14.44 -0.93 -3.14
N GLU A 170 -13.95 -1.40 -2.00
CA GLU A 170 -12.56 -1.81 -1.84
C GLU A 170 -12.18 -2.95 -2.78
N GLU A 171 -13.09 -3.92 -2.98
CA GLU A 171 -12.90 -5.01 -3.94
C GLU A 171 -12.68 -4.51 -5.37
N ALA A 172 -13.41 -3.47 -5.80
CA ALA A 172 -13.23 -2.87 -7.11
C ALA A 172 -11.86 -2.18 -7.22
N ILE A 173 -11.46 -1.41 -6.19
CA ILE A 173 -10.14 -0.76 -6.13
C ILE A 173 -9.02 -1.80 -6.20
N ASP A 174 -9.14 -2.90 -5.46
CA ASP A 174 -8.17 -3.99 -5.48
C ASP A 174 -8.09 -4.63 -6.87
N SER A 175 -9.24 -4.86 -7.53
CA SER A 175 -9.28 -5.39 -8.89
C SER A 175 -8.59 -4.45 -9.91
N TYR A 176 -8.76 -3.13 -9.77
CA TYR A 176 -8.08 -2.15 -10.63
C TYR A 176 -6.56 -2.18 -10.45
N ASN A 177 -6.09 -2.38 -9.21
CA ASN A 177 -4.66 -2.52 -8.91
C ASN A 177 -4.08 -3.81 -9.49
N GLU A 178 -4.76 -4.94 -9.32
CA GLU A 178 -4.35 -6.25 -9.83
C GLU A 178 -4.31 -6.29 -11.36
N ASN A 179 -5.28 -5.67 -12.02
CA ASN A 179 -5.35 -5.56 -13.48
C ASN A 179 -4.39 -4.51 -14.08
N GLY A 180 -3.73 -3.69 -13.24
CA GLY A 180 -2.82 -2.62 -13.66
C GLY A 180 -3.50 -1.44 -14.33
N ILE A 181 -4.78 -1.21 -14.02
CA ILE A 181 -5.60 -0.11 -14.58
C ILE A 181 -5.89 1.01 -13.56
N SER A 182 -5.44 0.89 -12.32
CA SER A 182 -5.65 1.91 -11.26
C SER A 182 -5.18 3.32 -11.67
N HIS A 183 -4.20 3.43 -12.56
CA HIS A 183 -3.71 4.71 -13.08
C HIS A 183 -4.76 5.47 -13.91
N LEU A 184 -5.84 4.82 -14.35
CA LEU A 184 -6.94 5.44 -15.09
C LEU A 184 -7.94 6.15 -14.16
N PHE A 185 -7.98 5.78 -12.87
CA PHE A 185 -8.83 6.40 -11.85
C PHE A 185 -8.12 7.56 -11.15
N ALA A 186 -6.80 7.47 -11.01
CA ALA A 186 -6.03 8.61 -10.53
C ALA A 186 -6.09 9.76 -11.53
N ILE A 187 -6.49 10.97 -11.09
CA ILE A 187 -6.50 12.13 -11.97
C ILE A 187 -5.08 12.35 -12.54
N SER A 188 -4.99 12.29 -13.85
CA SER A 188 -3.73 12.29 -14.58
C SER A 188 -3.66 13.39 -15.63
N GLY A 189 -2.48 13.61 -16.20
CA GLY A 189 -2.31 14.53 -17.32
C GLY A 189 -3.20 14.23 -18.53
N MET A 190 -3.69 12.98 -18.67
CA MET A 190 -4.62 12.57 -19.70
C MET A 190 -6.02 13.20 -19.49
N HIS A 191 -6.52 13.21 -18.25
CA HIS A 191 -7.79 13.89 -17.91
C HIS A 191 -7.71 15.38 -18.20
N PHE A 192 -6.59 16.05 -17.87
CA PHE A 192 -6.35 17.45 -18.25
C PHE A 192 -6.31 17.64 -19.78
N GLN A 193 -5.72 16.70 -20.51
CA GLN A 193 -5.68 16.75 -21.98
C GLN A 193 -7.08 16.58 -22.58
N ILE A 194 -7.89 15.65 -22.08
CA ILE A 194 -9.28 15.44 -22.54
C ILE A 194 -10.09 16.69 -22.25
N LEU A 195 -10.09 17.18 -21.00
CA LEU A 195 -10.82 18.36 -20.59
C LEU A 195 -10.42 19.60 -21.42
N SER A 196 -9.11 19.86 -21.57
CA SER A 196 -8.62 20.97 -22.37
C SER A 196 -9.00 20.84 -23.85
N THR A 197 -8.97 19.61 -24.40
CA THR A 197 -9.37 19.36 -25.79
C THR A 197 -10.87 19.57 -25.99
N MET A 198 -11.70 19.13 -25.04
CA MET A 198 -13.14 19.36 -25.07
C MET A 198 -13.44 20.87 -25.06
N ILE A 199 -12.83 21.63 -24.15
CA ILE A 199 -13.02 23.08 -24.06
C ILE A 199 -12.51 23.78 -25.34
N LEU A 200 -11.31 23.40 -25.84
CA LEU A 200 -10.77 23.92 -27.10
C LEU A 200 -11.72 23.67 -28.28
N LYS A 201 -12.30 22.47 -28.36
CA LYS A 201 -13.22 22.08 -29.40
C LYS A 201 -14.53 22.90 -29.35
N LEU A 202 -15.03 23.17 -28.13
CA LEU A 202 -16.16 24.08 -27.94
C LEU A 202 -15.81 25.51 -28.36
N LEU A 203 -14.69 26.03 -27.91
CA LEU A 203 -14.21 27.37 -28.27
C LEU A 203 -13.80 27.49 -29.75
N SER A 204 -13.51 26.39 -30.44
CA SER A 204 -13.20 26.41 -31.88
C SER A 204 -14.40 26.77 -32.75
N LYS A 205 -15.63 26.60 -32.22
CA LYS A 205 -16.87 27.01 -32.86
C LYS A 205 -17.11 28.53 -32.76
N THR A 206 -16.27 29.25 -32.01
CA THR A 206 -16.32 30.71 -31.86
C THR A 206 -15.25 31.38 -32.72
N ASN A 207 -15.43 32.66 -33.06
CA ASN A 207 -14.47 33.47 -33.82
C ASN A 207 -13.31 33.99 -32.96
N LEU A 208 -13.08 33.40 -31.74
CA LEU A 208 -12.01 33.82 -30.85
C LEU A 208 -10.63 33.47 -31.43
N LYS A 209 -9.66 34.38 -31.29
CA LYS A 209 -8.25 34.14 -31.61
C LYS A 209 -7.68 33.05 -30.69
N ASP A 210 -6.77 32.23 -31.16
CA ASP A 210 -6.14 31.16 -30.37
C ASP A 210 -5.59 31.67 -29.03
N LYS A 211 -4.96 32.85 -29.04
CA LYS A 211 -4.44 33.47 -27.81
C LYS A 211 -5.53 33.70 -26.76
N THR A 212 -6.73 34.09 -27.17
CA THR A 212 -7.89 34.32 -26.29
C THR A 212 -8.42 32.97 -25.76
N LYS A 213 -8.48 31.94 -26.62
CA LYS A 213 -8.88 30.56 -26.20
C LYS A 213 -8.01 30.05 -25.06
N TYR A 214 -6.69 30.19 -25.19
CA TYR A 214 -5.77 29.76 -24.12
C TYR A 214 -5.86 30.61 -22.84
N LYS A 215 -6.18 31.93 -22.98
CA LYS A 215 -6.45 32.79 -21.81
C LYS A 215 -7.69 32.37 -21.03
N ILE A 216 -8.67 31.73 -21.68
CA ILE A 216 -9.87 31.18 -21.03
C ILE A 216 -9.57 29.81 -20.40
N ILE A 217 -8.89 28.92 -21.11
CA ILE A 217 -8.67 27.54 -20.64
C ILE A 217 -7.73 27.46 -19.45
N ILE A 218 -6.63 28.23 -19.44
CA ILE A 218 -5.63 28.17 -18.38
C ILE A 218 -6.24 28.48 -17.00
N PRO A 219 -7.00 29.57 -16.79
CA PRO A 219 -7.67 29.82 -15.52
C PRO A 219 -8.66 28.71 -15.12
N ILE A 220 -9.41 28.12 -16.06
CA ILE A 220 -10.34 27.03 -15.79
C ILE A 220 -9.56 25.80 -15.27
N LEU A 221 -8.44 25.43 -15.92
CA LEU A 221 -7.61 24.31 -15.48
C LEU A 221 -6.92 24.60 -14.13
N LEU A 222 -6.52 25.83 -13.86
CA LEU A 222 -5.97 26.24 -12.56
C LEU A 222 -7.02 26.14 -11.46
N LEU A 223 -8.25 26.64 -11.71
CA LEU A 223 -9.36 26.49 -10.76
C LEU A 223 -9.68 25.03 -10.50
N TYR A 224 -9.76 24.22 -11.55
CA TYR A 224 -9.95 22.78 -11.42
C TYR A 224 -8.83 22.12 -10.58
N THR A 225 -7.56 22.50 -10.81
CA THR A 225 -6.43 22.01 -10.00
C THR A 225 -6.56 22.41 -8.53
N ALA A 226 -7.04 23.62 -8.24
CA ALA A 226 -7.25 24.08 -6.87
C ALA A 226 -8.33 23.24 -6.14
N LEU A 227 -9.36 22.79 -6.85
CA LEU A 227 -10.43 21.95 -6.29
C LEU A 227 -9.93 20.53 -5.95
N ILE A 228 -9.18 19.89 -6.85
CA ILE A 228 -8.75 18.50 -6.70
C ILE A 228 -7.45 18.33 -5.86
N GLY A 229 -6.69 19.41 -5.69
CA GLY A 229 -5.40 19.38 -4.99
C GLY A 229 -4.21 19.05 -5.90
N LEU A 230 -3.01 19.14 -5.33
CA LEU A 230 -1.75 19.00 -6.05
C LEU A 230 -1.12 17.62 -5.81
N THR A 231 -1.07 16.80 -6.86
CA THR A 231 -0.25 15.57 -6.91
C THR A 231 0.84 15.72 -7.98
N ALA A 232 1.88 14.89 -7.93
CA ALA A 232 2.94 14.90 -8.94
C ALA A 232 2.39 14.76 -10.38
N SER A 233 1.38 13.91 -10.59
CA SER A 233 0.75 13.69 -11.88
C SER A 233 -0.07 14.87 -12.37
N ILE A 234 -0.79 15.53 -11.48
CA ILE A 234 -1.61 16.72 -11.78
C ILE A 234 -0.71 17.90 -12.14
N ILE A 235 0.32 18.16 -11.31
CA ILE A 235 1.31 19.23 -11.56
C ILE A 235 1.99 19.00 -12.91
N ARG A 236 2.42 17.78 -13.21
CA ARG A 236 2.99 17.46 -14.52
C ARG A 236 1.99 17.77 -15.64
N GLY A 237 0.74 17.36 -15.51
CA GLY A 237 -0.29 17.57 -16.53
C GLY A 237 -0.50 19.05 -16.84
N ILE A 238 -0.73 19.87 -15.83
CA ILE A 238 -1.00 21.30 -15.98
C ILE A 238 0.25 22.09 -16.43
N LEU A 239 1.42 21.82 -15.84
CA LEU A 239 2.65 22.51 -16.22
C LEU A 239 3.06 22.17 -17.66
N PHE A 240 2.97 20.89 -18.06
CA PHE A 240 3.29 20.48 -19.42
C PHE A 240 2.31 21.11 -20.42
N PHE A 241 1.00 21.12 -20.11
CA PHE A 241 0.00 21.79 -20.93
C PHE A 241 0.29 23.29 -21.05
N PHE A 242 0.59 23.97 -19.95
CA PHE A 242 0.89 25.40 -19.92
C PHE A 242 2.15 25.74 -20.73
N LEU A 243 3.26 25.03 -20.50
CA LEU A 243 4.51 25.22 -21.23
C LEU A 243 4.35 24.91 -22.73
N PHE A 244 3.57 23.86 -23.06
CA PHE A 244 3.28 23.52 -24.45
C PHE A 244 2.41 24.58 -25.13
N SER A 245 1.45 25.15 -24.42
CA SER A 245 0.60 26.25 -24.90
C SER A 245 1.43 27.50 -25.18
N ILE A 246 2.34 27.86 -24.28
CA ILE A 246 3.29 28.97 -24.49
C ILE A 246 4.16 28.69 -25.72
N LYS A 247 4.72 27.49 -25.86
CA LYS A 247 5.48 27.10 -27.03
C LYS A 247 4.71 27.32 -28.32
N LYS A 248 3.44 26.90 -28.36
CA LYS A 248 2.58 27.00 -29.54
C LYS A 248 2.22 28.46 -29.85
N LEU A 249 1.81 29.21 -28.83
CA LEU A 249 1.36 30.61 -29.00
C LEU A 249 2.47 31.58 -29.43
N TYR A 250 3.70 31.31 -29.00
CA TYR A 250 4.85 32.17 -29.25
C TYR A 250 5.85 31.57 -30.23
N HIS A 251 5.47 30.47 -30.91
CA HIS A 251 6.31 29.76 -31.91
C HIS A 251 7.74 29.49 -31.39
N LEU A 252 7.86 29.04 -30.11
CA LEU A 252 9.17 28.80 -29.50
C LEU A 252 9.80 27.53 -30.05
N ASN A 253 11.08 27.59 -30.45
CA ASN A 253 11.83 26.41 -30.87
C ASN A 253 12.40 25.65 -29.65
N ILE A 254 11.52 24.92 -28.94
CA ILE A 254 11.87 24.15 -27.74
C ILE A 254 11.45 22.70 -27.99
N SER A 255 12.33 21.74 -27.75
CA SER A 255 11.99 20.32 -27.84
C SER A 255 10.98 19.90 -26.76
N LYS A 256 10.15 18.88 -27.05
CA LYS A 256 9.24 18.30 -26.06
C LYS A 256 10.01 17.76 -24.83
N THR A 257 11.19 17.19 -25.04
CA THR A 257 12.09 16.70 -24.00
C THR A 257 12.52 17.81 -23.04
N LYS A 258 12.86 18.99 -23.58
CA LYS A 258 13.26 20.13 -22.76
C LYS A 258 12.08 20.65 -21.93
N LEU A 259 10.86 20.62 -22.50
CA LEU A 259 9.64 20.99 -21.74
C LEU A 259 9.38 20.04 -20.58
N ILE A 260 9.52 18.74 -20.79
CA ILE A 260 9.29 17.76 -19.71
C ILE A 260 10.38 17.87 -18.63
N LEU A 261 11.64 18.14 -19.00
CA LEU A 261 12.71 18.35 -18.04
C LEU A 261 12.41 19.57 -17.15
N ILE A 262 12.00 20.70 -17.74
CA ILE A 262 11.59 21.89 -16.99
C ILE A 262 10.41 21.56 -16.07
N THR A 263 9.44 20.76 -16.55
CA THR A 263 8.31 20.31 -15.74
C THR A 263 8.76 19.51 -14.53
N ILE A 264 9.71 18.56 -14.70
CA ILE A 264 10.30 17.78 -13.59
C ILE A 264 10.91 18.71 -12.55
N LEU A 265 11.78 19.62 -12.96
CA LEU A 265 12.47 20.52 -12.05
C LEU A 265 11.50 21.43 -11.27
N ILE A 266 10.49 21.99 -11.95
CA ILE A 266 9.47 22.79 -11.27
C ILE A 266 8.64 21.93 -10.29
N THR A 267 8.30 20.70 -10.67
CA THR A 267 7.56 19.77 -9.78
C THR A 267 8.34 19.51 -8.49
N ILE A 268 9.65 19.28 -8.59
CA ILE A 268 10.52 19.07 -7.42
C ILE A 268 10.64 20.35 -6.57
N ILE A 269 10.71 21.53 -7.21
CA ILE A 269 10.73 22.82 -6.50
C ILE A 269 9.44 23.04 -5.70
N ILE A 270 8.28 22.67 -6.26
CA ILE A 270 6.98 22.79 -5.58
C ILE A 270 6.96 21.89 -4.33
N ASN A 271 7.32 20.63 -4.49
CA ASN A 271 7.42 19.68 -3.38
C ASN A 271 8.52 18.64 -3.65
N PRO A 272 9.68 18.72 -2.98
CA PRO A 272 10.78 17.77 -3.18
C PRO A 272 10.43 16.34 -2.79
N TYR A 273 9.46 16.14 -1.92
CA TYR A 273 9.02 14.80 -1.52
C TYR A 273 8.31 14.01 -2.63
N TYR A 274 7.88 14.65 -3.71
CA TYR A 274 7.30 13.94 -4.86
C TYR A 274 8.26 12.91 -5.47
N VAL A 275 9.59 13.13 -5.39
CA VAL A 275 10.58 12.14 -5.85
C VAL A 275 10.56 10.83 -5.07
N THR A 276 9.86 10.76 -3.95
CA THR A 276 9.69 9.54 -3.17
C THR A 276 8.37 8.82 -3.45
N GLU A 277 7.51 9.43 -4.29
CA GLU A 277 6.22 8.87 -4.67
C GLU A 277 6.34 7.99 -5.93
N VAL A 278 5.71 6.83 -5.90
CA VAL A 278 5.66 5.91 -7.05
C VAL A 278 5.06 6.59 -8.28
N ALA A 279 4.01 7.39 -8.07
CA ALA A 279 3.32 8.14 -9.10
C ALA A 279 4.25 9.09 -9.89
N PHE A 280 5.29 9.65 -9.25
CA PHE A 280 6.30 10.48 -9.91
C PHE A 280 7.06 9.68 -10.96
N TYR A 281 7.56 8.51 -10.62
CA TYR A 281 8.34 7.66 -11.53
C TYR A 281 7.50 7.17 -12.70
N TYR A 282 6.30 6.64 -12.46
CA TYR A 282 5.40 6.26 -13.54
C TYR A 282 5.08 7.44 -14.46
N SER A 283 4.75 8.58 -13.86
CA SER A 283 4.33 9.76 -14.60
C SER A 283 5.43 10.28 -15.53
N PHE A 284 6.67 10.40 -15.06
CA PHE A 284 7.75 10.99 -15.84
C PHE A 284 8.49 9.99 -16.73
N ILE A 285 8.82 8.80 -16.24
CA ILE A 285 9.56 7.79 -17.02
C ILE A 285 8.75 7.35 -18.25
N ILE A 286 7.46 7.05 -18.05
CA ILE A 286 6.57 6.66 -19.15
C ILE A 286 6.40 7.83 -20.14
N SER A 287 6.17 9.05 -19.66
CA SER A 287 6.01 10.22 -20.54
C SER A 287 7.26 10.51 -21.38
N ILE A 288 8.44 10.42 -20.78
CA ILE A 288 9.71 10.56 -21.50
C ILE A 288 9.84 9.45 -22.55
N GLY A 289 9.57 8.21 -22.18
CA GLY A 289 9.64 7.08 -23.09
C GLY A 289 8.69 7.21 -24.27
N LEU A 290 7.44 7.61 -24.03
CA LEU A 290 6.46 7.86 -25.12
C LEU A 290 6.90 9.00 -26.04
N ILE A 291 7.46 10.09 -25.50
CA ILE A 291 7.98 11.20 -26.33
C ILE A 291 9.10 10.73 -27.27
N TYR A 292 9.98 9.82 -26.81
CA TYR A 292 11.12 9.37 -27.58
C TYR A 292 10.85 8.22 -28.53
N PHE A 293 9.99 7.27 -28.13
CA PHE A 293 9.86 5.99 -28.81
C PHE A 293 8.53 5.81 -29.55
N MET A 294 7.56 6.74 -29.34
CA MET A 294 6.30 6.66 -30.05
C MET A 294 6.47 6.98 -31.53
N PRO A 295 6.17 6.03 -32.45
CA PRO A 295 6.25 6.27 -33.86
C PRO A 295 5.17 7.25 -34.32
N LYS A 296 5.47 8.02 -35.37
CA LYS A 296 4.54 8.95 -36.00
C LYS A 296 3.66 8.24 -37.01
N ASN A 297 2.48 8.79 -37.28
CA ASN A 297 1.59 8.38 -38.37
C ASN A 297 1.08 6.93 -38.30
N ASN A 298 0.56 6.52 -37.13
CA ASN A 298 -0.13 5.24 -36.95
C ASN A 298 -1.64 5.43 -36.83
N SER A 299 -2.39 4.36 -37.16
CA SER A 299 -3.82 4.28 -36.85
C SER A 299 -4.04 4.33 -35.31
N TYR A 300 -5.26 4.68 -34.89
CA TYR A 300 -5.60 4.78 -33.46
C TYR A 300 -5.28 3.49 -32.67
N LEU A 301 -5.76 2.33 -33.16
CA LEU A 301 -5.53 1.03 -32.50
C LEU A 301 -4.05 0.68 -32.43
N LYS A 302 -3.28 0.92 -33.50
CA LYS A 302 -1.83 0.69 -33.51
C LYS A 302 -1.12 1.63 -32.51
N THR A 303 -1.54 2.88 -32.44
CA THR A 303 -1.02 3.84 -31.47
C THR A 303 -1.30 3.39 -30.05
N LEU A 304 -2.52 2.93 -29.76
CA LEU A 304 -2.93 2.42 -28.45
C LEU A 304 -2.12 1.18 -28.06
N LEU A 305 -1.99 0.21 -28.95
CA LEU A 305 -1.19 -1.00 -28.70
C LEU A 305 0.28 -0.67 -28.41
N ILE A 306 0.90 0.17 -29.27
CA ILE A 306 2.30 0.56 -29.10
C ILE A 306 2.48 1.34 -27.79
N SER A 307 1.60 2.30 -27.48
CA SER A 307 1.72 3.10 -26.26
C SER A 307 1.52 2.25 -25.01
N SER A 308 0.57 1.30 -25.00
CA SER A 308 0.37 0.37 -23.88
C SER A 308 1.58 -0.55 -23.69
N THR A 309 2.13 -1.08 -24.77
CA THR A 309 3.34 -1.92 -24.70
C THR A 309 4.57 -1.14 -24.22
N LEU A 310 4.79 0.09 -24.72
CA LEU A 310 5.89 0.94 -24.28
C LEU A 310 5.73 1.33 -22.79
N ALA A 311 4.52 1.71 -22.38
CA ALA A 311 4.23 2.04 -20.99
C ALA A 311 4.48 0.82 -20.09
N PHE A 312 4.01 -0.35 -20.47
CA PHE A 312 4.25 -1.60 -19.73
C PHE A 312 5.74 -1.90 -19.59
N LEU A 313 6.51 -1.90 -20.68
CA LEU A 313 7.95 -2.18 -20.64
C LEU A 313 8.69 -1.20 -19.71
N LEU A 314 8.39 0.09 -19.80
CA LEU A 314 9.03 1.11 -18.97
C LEU A 314 8.56 1.04 -17.51
N SER A 315 7.38 0.49 -17.24
CA SER A 315 6.87 0.30 -15.89
C SER A 315 7.47 -0.91 -15.17
N ILE A 316 8.02 -1.90 -15.88
CA ILE A 316 8.57 -3.14 -15.29
C ILE A 316 9.53 -2.86 -14.11
N PRO A 317 10.62 -2.07 -14.26
CA PRO A 317 11.54 -1.85 -13.14
C PRO A 317 10.89 -1.15 -11.95
N ILE A 318 9.91 -0.26 -12.19
CA ILE A 318 9.18 0.44 -11.15
C ILE A 318 8.24 -0.52 -10.42
N SER A 319 7.46 -1.31 -11.18
CA SER A 319 6.53 -2.30 -10.62
C SER A 319 7.26 -3.36 -9.79
N LEU A 320 8.40 -3.85 -10.28
CA LEU A 320 9.22 -4.82 -9.55
C LEU A 320 9.85 -4.24 -8.28
N TYR A 321 10.21 -2.96 -8.27
CA TYR A 321 10.80 -2.32 -7.10
C TYR A 321 9.77 -2.05 -5.97
N TYR A 322 8.54 -1.59 -6.34
CA TYR A 322 7.54 -1.17 -5.36
C TYR A 322 6.49 -2.24 -5.04
N PHE A 323 6.11 -3.06 -6.03
CA PHE A 323 5.01 -4.04 -5.90
C PHE A 323 5.46 -5.49 -6.01
N TYR A 324 6.72 -5.74 -6.39
CA TYR A 324 7.31 -7.08 -6.49
C TYR A 324 6.61 -8.00 -7.50
N GLN A 325 5.79 -7.44 -8.39
CA GLN A 325 5.02 -8.20 -9.37
C GLN A 325 4.80 -7.41 -10.67
N ILE A 326 4.53 -8.15 -11.73
CA ILE A 326 4.05 -7.62 -13.01
C ILE A 326 2.86 -8.44 -13.48
N ASN A 327 1.89 -7.79 -14.13
CA ASN A 327 0.78 -8.45 -14.81
C ASN A 327 0.92 -8.20 -16.32
N ILE A 328 1.30 -9.22 -17.09
CA ILE A 328 1.51 -9.09 -18.56
C ILE A 328 0.18 -8.79 -19.26
N LEU A 329 -0.94 -9.32 -18.76
CA LEU A 329 -2.26 -9.09 -19.34
C LEU A 329 -2.72 -7.64 -19.24
N SER A 330 -2.08 -6.82 -18.41
CA SER A 330 -2.37 -5.38 -18.31
C SER A 330 -2.23 -4.66 -19.67
N ILE A 331 -1.39 -5.15 -20.59
CA ILE A 331 -1.29 -4.62 -21.96
C ILE A 331 -2.63 -4.77 -22.67
N ILE A 332 -3.24 -5.96 -22.59
CA ILE A 332 -4.52 -6.28 -23.23
C ILE A 332 -5.65 -5.52 -22.51
N TYR A 333 -5.67 -5.54 -21.19
CA TYR A 333 -6.68 -4.83 -20.40
C TYR A 333 -6.70 -3.34 -20.72
N ASN A 334 -5.56 -2.72 -20.86
CA ASN A 334 -5.44 -1.30 -21.24
C ASN A 334 -5.99 -0.99 -22.66
N LEU A 335 -6.01 -1.95 -23.58
CA LEU A 335 -6.63 -1.77 -24.91
C LEU A 335 -8.15 -1.57 -24.82
N PHE A 336 -8.79 -2.14 -23.80
CA PHE A 336 -10.23 -1.98 -23.56
C PHE A 336 -10.51 -0.83 -22.60
N TYR A 337 -9.85 -0.77 -21.44
CA TYR A 337 -10.18 0.19 -20.39
C TYR A 337 -9.76 1.62 -20.72
N ILE A 338 -8.64 1.83 -21.43
CA ILE A 338 -8.24 3.19 -21.82
C ILE A 338 -9.30 3.88 -22.70
N PRO A 339 -9.74 3.30 -23.84
CA PRO A 339 -10.80 3.95 -24.62
C PRO A 339 -12.14 3.98 -23.87
N TYR A 340 -12.50 2.94 -23.12
CA TYR A 340 -13.75 2.89 -22.37
C TYR A 340 -13.84 4.03 -21.34
N ILE A 341 -12.81 4.20 -20.53
CA ILE A 341 -12.79 5.27 -19.52
C ILE A 341 -12.64 6.64 -20.17
N ASN A 342 -11.73 6.82 -21.13
CA ASN A 342 -11.42 8.16 -21.66
C ASN A 342 -12.44 8.69 -22.67
N MET A 343 -13.07 7.82 -23.43
CA MET A 343 -14.02 8.24 -24.48
C MET A 343 -15.48 8.15 -24.01
N ILE A 344 -15.78 7.31 -23.01
CA ILE A 344 -17.16 7.08 -22.55
C ILE A 344 -17.34 7.58 -21.12
N ILE A 345 -16.68 6.94 -20.16
CA ILE A 345 -16.97 7.16 -18.72
C ILE A 345 -16.58 8.58 -18.29
N PHE A 346 -15.38 9.05 -18.60
CA PHE A 346 -14.93 10.38 -18.18
C PHE A 346 -15.70 11.53 -18.83
N PRO A 347 -15.97 11.55 -20.15
CA PRO A 347 -16.84 12.58 -20.73
C PRO A 347 -18.28 12.51 -20.21
N LEU A 348 -18.80 11.28 -20.01
CA LEU A 348 -20.15 11.11 -19.50
C LEU A 348 -20.26 11.53 -18.02
N SER A 349 -19.20 11.41 -17.21
CA SER A 349 -19.21 11.93 -15.84
C SER A 349 -19.43 13.44 -15.79
N ILE A 350 -18.86 14.19 -16.74
CA ILE A 350 -19.09 15.63 -16.88
C ILE A 350 -20.52 15.93 -17.34
N LEU A 351 -21.04 15.14 -18.30
CA LEU A 351 -22.42 15.30 -18.78
C LEU A 351 -23.44 14.96 -17.71
N THR A 352 -23.22 13.88 -16.95
CA THR A 352 -24.10 13.47 -15.85
C THR A 352 -24.14 14.51 -14.73
N LEU A 353 -23.00 15.16 -14.46
CA LEU A 353 -22.94 16.27 -13.50
C LEU A 353 -23.84 17.45 -13.93
N LEU A 354 -23.93 17.71 -15.25
CA LEU A 354 -24.77 18.78 -15.80
C LEU A 354 -26.23 18.34 -16.03
N LEU A 355 -26.44 17.04 -16.28
CA LEU A 355 -27.73 16.43 -16.60
C LEU A 355 -27.94 15.17 -15.74
N PRO A 356 -28.40 15.32 -14.48
CA PRO A 356 -28.56 14.20 -13.54
C PRO A 356 -29.46 13.07 -14.04
N ILE A 357 -30.36 13.33 -15.00
CA ILE A 357 -31.21 12.31 -15.65
C ILE A 357 -30.40 11.17 -16.30
N LEU A 358 -29.11 11.41 -16.59
CA LEU A 358 -28.19 10.42 -17.16
C LEU A 358 -27.59 9.48 -16.10
N GLU A 359 -27.80 9.74 -14.82
CA GLU A 359 -27.15 8.98 -13.73
C GLU A 359 -27.46 7.47 -13.75
N PRO A 360 -28.71 6.99 -14.01
CA PRO A 360 -28.96 5.56 -14.11
C PRO A 360 -28.15 4.89 -15.23
N PHE A 361 -28.04 5.56 -16.38
CA PHE A 361 -27.23 5.06 -17.50
C PHE A 361 -25.73 5.08 -17.18
N TYR A 362 -25.25 6.12 -16.50
CA TYR A 362 -23.88 6.21 -16.02
C TYR A 362 -23.56 5.08 -15.04
N ASN A 363 -24.45 4.81 -14.07
CA ASN A 363 -24.31 3.73 -13.11
C ASN A 363 -24.26 2.35 -13.78
N PHE A 364 -25.06 2.15 -14.81
CA PHE A 364 -25.02 0.91 -15.61
C PHE A 364 -23.64 0.73 -16.27
N LEU A 365 -23.07 1.75 -16.86
CA LEU A 365 -21.75 1.70 -17.49
C LEU A 365 -20.63 1.49 -16.45
N THR A 366 -20.71 2.18 -15.32
CA THR A 366 -19.69 1.98 -14.25
C THR A 366 -19.80 0.62 -13.59
N SER A 367 -21.00 0.00 -13.52
CA SER A 367 -21.15 -1.37 -13.04
C SER A 367 -20.52 -2.39 -14.01
N ILE A 368 -20.59 -2.16 -15.33
CA ILE A 368 -19.85 -2.97 -16.31
C ILE A 368 -18.33 -2.87 -16.07
N LEU A 369 -17.83 -1.66 -15.84
CA LEU A 369 -16.43 -1.40 -15.53
C LEU A 369 -15.98 -2.17 -14.27
N GLU A 370 -16.76 -2.06 -13.19
CA GLU A 370 -16.51 -2.70 -11.90
C GLU A 370 -16.52 -4.23 -12.04
N ASN A 371 -17.65 -4.80 -12.51
CA ASN A 371 -17.84 -6.24 -12.60
C ASN A 371 -16.85 -6.91 -13.57
N SER A 372 -16.57 -6.29 -14.70
CA SER A 372 -15.56 -6.81 -15.64
C SER A 372 -14.16 -6.80 -15.02
N SER A 373 -13.80 -5.77 -14.26
CA SER A 373 -12.49 -5.71 -13.60
C SER A 373 -12.37 -6.75 -12.48
N ILE A 374 -13.39 -6.92 -11.65
CA ILE A 374 -13.43 -7.95 -10.61
C ILE A 374 -13.33 -9.34 -11.25
N PHE A 375 -14.09 -9.62 -12.31
CA PHE A 375 -14.00 -10.88 -13.03
C PHE A 375 -12.58 -11.14 -13.56
N LEU A 376 -11.94 -10.15 -14.20
CA LEU A 376 -10.60 -10.30 -14.75
C LEU A 376 -9.53 -10.44 -13.67
N SER A 377 -9.68 -9.81 -12.50
CA SER A 377 -8.72 -9.94 -11.39
C SER A 377 -8.73 -11.33 -10.77
N ASN A 378 -9.85 -12.05 -10.86
CA ASN A 378 -9.96 -13.44 -10.42
C ASN A 378 -9.22 -14.41 -11.38
N ILE A 379 -8.92 -13.98 -12.60
CA ILE A 379 -8.07 -14.73 -13.54
C ILE A 379 -6.60 -14.49 -13.19
N LYS A 380 -6.06 -15.27 -12.26
CA LYS A 380 -4.67 -15.13 -11.75
C LYS A 380 -3.58 -15.48 -12.77
N ILE A 381 -3.90 -15.53 -14.07
CA ILE A 381 -2.97 -15.83 -15.17
C ILE A 381 -2.21 -14.57 -15.55
N GLY A 382 -0.92 -14.70 -15.84
CA GLY A 382 -0.08 -13.59 -16.32
C GLY A 382 0.51 -12.71 -15.22
N ILE A 383 0.26 -13.01 -13.96
CA ILE A 383 0.88 -12.34 -12.80
C ILE A 383 2.18 -13.08 -12.45
N PHE A 384 3.29 -12.35 -12.48
CA PHE A 384 4.61 -12.87 -12.11
C PHE A 384 5.16 -12.11 -10.90
N ILE A 385 5.47 -12.85 -9.84
CA ILE A 385 6.04 -12.33 -8.58
C ILE A 385 7.55 -12.53 -8.62
N PHE A 386 8.29 -11.49 -8.23
CA PHE A 386 9.76 -11.46 -8.20
C PHE A 386 10.25 -10.99 -6.83
N PRO A 387 11.33 -11.56 -6.31
CA PRO A 387 11.89 -11.12 -5.03
C PRO A 387 12.45 -9.70 -5.13
N LYS A 388 12.52 -9.02 -3.99
CA LYS A 388 13.23 -7.74 -3.89
C LYS A 388 14.73 -7.95 -4.08
N VAL A 389 15.34 -7.14 -4.95
CA VAL A 389 16.79 -7.12 -5.20
C VAL A 389 17.34 -5.71 -5.02
N SER A 390 18.65 -5.53 -5.20
CA SER A 390 19.28 -4.20 -5.12
C SER A 390 18.74 -3.24 -6.19
N ILE A 391 18.75 -1.95 -5.91
CA ILE A 391 18.34 -0.89 -6.84
C ILE A 391 19.12 -0.95 -8.17
N THR A 392 20.37 -1.41 -8.12
CA THR A 392 21.24 -1.57 -9.29
C THR A 392 20.62 -2.51 -10.32
N ILE A 393 19.99 -3.61 -9.89
CA ILE A 393 19.34 -4.58 -10.80
C ILE A 393 18.17 -3.89 -11.54
N TYR A 394 17.37 -3.09 -10.85
CA TYR A 394 16.26 -2.36 -11.50
C TYR A 394 16.75 -1.30 -12.48
N ILE A 395 17.90 -0.64 -12.21
CA ILE A 395 18.55 0.27 -13.16
C ILE A 395 19.02 -0.52 -14.39
N ILE A 396 19.60 -1.71 -14.23
CA ILE A 396 20.01 -2.58 -15.34
C ILE A 396 18.79 -2.96 -16.18
N TYR A 397 17.65 -3.32 -15.57
CA TYR A 397 16.39 -3.55 -16.29
C TYR A 397 16.02 -2.36 -17.17
N LEU A 398 16.01 -1.15 -16.61
CA LEU A 398 15.65 0.08 -17.32
C LEU A 398 16.61 0.33 -18.51
N VAL A 399 17.91 0.17 -18.29
CA VAL A 399 18.93 0.36 -19.32
C VAL A 399 18.75 -0.66 -20.45
N LEU A 400 18.57 -1.95 -20.14
CA LEU A 400 18.35 -3.00 -21.16
C LEU A 400 17.08 -2.73 -21.96
N ILE A 401 15.98 -2.34 -21.31
CA ILE A 401 14.71 -1.98 -21.98
C ILE A 401 14.93 -0.80 -22.94
N ILE A 402 15.60 0.26 -22.50
CA ILE A 402 15.90 1.41 -23.36
C ILE A 402 16.79 1.01 -24.57
N LEU A 403 17.78 0.15 -24.36
CA LEU A 403 18.65 -0.35 -25.43
C LEU A 403 17.87 -1.19 -26.44
N ILE A 404 16.94 -2.03 -26.01
CA ILE A 404 16.04 -2.81 -26.88
C ILE A 404 15.17 -1.86 -27.72
N MET A 405 14.58 -0.86 -27.09
CA MET A 405 13.75 0.13 -27.77
C MET A 405 14.52 0.94 -28.81
N LYS A 406 15.81 1.23 -28.57
CA LYS A 406 16.67 1.96 -29.53
C LYS A 406 17.17 1.09 -30.67
N LYS A 407 17.71 -0.08 -30.41
CA LYS A 407 18.54 -0.83 -31.38
C LYS A 407 18.03 -2.24 -31.70
N ARG A 408 17.00 -2.77 -31.01
CA ARG A 408 16.42 -4.12 -31.20
C ARG A 408 17.47 -5.26 -31.42
N LYS A 409 18.64 -5.18 -30.74
CA LYS A 409 19.68 -6.18 -30.85
C LYS A 409 19.28 -7.47 -30.14
N LYS A 410 19.28 -8.61 -30.83
CA LYS A 410 18.99 -9.94 -30.28
C LYS A 410 19.76 -10.21 -28.97
N ARG A 411 21.06 -9.88 -28.91
CA ARG A 411 21.88 -10.04 -27.70
C ARG A 411 21.34 -9.31 -26.48
N VAL A 412 20.80 -8.09 -26.63
CA VAL A 412 20.24 -7.33 -25.53
C VAL A 412 18.94 -7.96 -25.02
N ILE A 413 18.12 -8.48 -25.95
CA ILE A 413 16.90 -9.23 -25.57
C ILE A 413 17.29 -10.49 -24.79
N THR A 414 18.29 -11.24 -25.27
CA THR A 414 18.78 -12.44 -24.55
C THR A 414 19.28 -12.10 -23.15
N LEU A 415 20.04 -10.99 -23.00
CA LEU A 415 20.50 -10.55 -21.67
C LEU A 415 19.33 -10.17 -20.75
N LEU A 416 18.30 -9.49 -21.27
CA LEU A 416 17.10 -9.17 -20.48
C LEU A 416 16.37 -10.43 -20.05
N LEU A 417 16.17 -11.39 -20.96
CA LEU A 417 15.51 -12.66 -20.64
C LEU A 417 16.30 -13.47 -19.61
N LEU A 418 17.63 -13.51 -19.75
CA LEU A 418 18.50 -14.16 -18.76
C LEU A 418 18.39 -13.49 -17.39
N LEU A 419 18.40 -12.16 -17.34
CA LEU A 419 18.23 -11.42 -16.09
C LEU A 419 16.88 -11.71 -15.45
N ILE A 420 15.79 -11.72 -16.24
CA ILE A 420 14.44 -12.09 -15.77
C ILE A 420 14.46 -13.51 -15.20
N PHE A 421 15.06 -14.46 -15.89
CA PHE A 421 15.14 -15.86 -15.47
C PHE A 421 15.89 -15.99 -14.15
N ILE A 422 17.09 -15.41 -14.03
CA ILE A 422 17.90 -15.46 -12.79
C ILE A 422 17.11 -14.81 -11.65
N HIS A 423 16.53 -13.64 -11.87
CA HIS A 423 15.76 -12.91 -10.87
C HIS A 423 14.53 -13.71 -10.40
N TYR A 424 13.85 -14.38 -11.33
CA TYR A 424 12.66 -15.18 -11.03
C TYR A 424 12.99 -16.41 -10.16
N TYR A 425 14.14 -17.08 -10.39
CA TYR A 425 14.53 -18.30 -9.66
C TYR A 425 15.37 -18.04 -8.42
N LEU A 426 15.78 -16.79 -8.16
CA LEU A 426 16.61 -16.42 -7.01
C LEU A 426 16.05 -16.89 -5.64
N PRO A 427 14.71 -16.89 -5.35
CA PRO A 427 14.18 -17.35 -4.08
C PRO A 427 14.49 -18.81 -3.75
N TYR A 428 14.58 -19.69 -4.75
CA TYR A 428 14.78 -21.13 -4.55
C TYR A 428 16.10 -21.50 -3.86
N THR A 429 17.05 -20.56 -3.77
CA THR A 429 18.34 -20.75 -3.09
C THR A 429 18.31 -20.34 -1.63
N LYS A 430 17.19 -19.81 -1.13
CA LYS A 430 17.07 -19.22 0.20
C LYS A 430 16.33 -20.13 1.17
N GLU A 431 16.64 -19.95 2.46
CA GLU A 431 16.02 -20.66 3.56
C GLU A 431 15.97 -19.74 4.78
N TYR A 432 14.79 -19.60 5.38
CA TYR A 432 14.59 -18.73 6.54
C TYR A 432 13.28 -19.01 7.28
N ILE A 433 13.22 -18.56 8.53
CA ILE A 433 12.02 -18.42 9.34
C ILE A 433 11.80 -16.95 9.60
N LYS A 434 10.55 -16.48 9.52
CA LYS A 434 10.20 -15.09 9.87
C LYS A 434 9.03 -15.06 10.83
N VAL A 435 9.26 -14.53 12.03
CA VAL A 435 8.19 -14.15 12.94
C VAL A 435 7.76 -12.74 12.57
N ILE A 436 6.59 -12.63 11.97
CA ILE A 436 6.12 -11.40 11.33
C ILE A 436 5.50 -10.48 12.39
N ASP A 437 5.89 -9.21 12.41
CA ASP A 437 5.22 -8.20 13.24
C ASP A 437 3.86 -7.84 12.64
N VAL A 438 2.83 -8.52 13.09
CA VAL A 438 1.41 -8.29 12.73
C VAL A 438 0.68 -7.38 13.72
N GLY A 439 1.40 -6.83 14.70
CA GLY A 439 0.84 -6.18 15.87
C GLY A 439 0.46 -7.22 16.93
N GLN A 440 -0.74 -7.14 17.50
CA GLN A 440 -1.24 -8.19 18.38
C GLN A 440 -1.66 -9.37 17.51
N GLY A 441 -1.12 -10.58 17.82
CA GLY A 441 -1.40 -11.81 17.10
C GLY A 441 -0.15 -12.53 16.60
N ASP A 442 -0.34 -13.66 15.95
CA ASP A 442 0.71 -14.52 15.39
C ASP A 442 0.65 -14.62 13.88
N SER A 443 1.84 -14.61 13.25
CA SER A 443 2.03 -15.02 11.86
C SER A 443 3.50 -15.40 11.68
N ILE A 444 3.78 -16.66 11.37
CA ILE A 444 5.14 -17.19 11.27
C ILE A 444 5.34 -17.88 9.93
N LEU A 445 6.28 -17.37 9.15
CA LEU A 445 6.62 -17.86 7.82
C LEU A 445 7.85 -18.77 7.86
N PHE A 446 7.71 -19.95 7.30
CA PHE A 446 8.81 -20.89 7.03
C PHE A 446 8.99 -21.01 5.51
N TYR A 447 10.22 -20.86 5.06
CA TYR A 447 10.56 -21.00 3.65
C TYR A 447 11.83 -21.79 3.45
N SER A 448 11.76 -22.85 2.65
CA SER A 448 12.90 -23.70 2.31
C SER A 448 12.72 -24.31 0.93
N LYS A 449 13.74 -24.18 0.06
CA LYS A 449 13.79 -24.83 -1.27
C LYS A 449 12.55 -24.61 -2.13
N GLY A 450 11.95 -23.43 -2.08
CA GLY A 450 10.74 -23.12 -2.85
C GLY A 450 9.44 -23.61 -2.21
N LYS A 451 9.49 -24.20 -1.01
CA LYS A 451 8.34 -24.63 -0.22
C LYS A 451 8.07 -23.66 0.91
N THR A 452 6.81 -23.44 1.19
CA THR A 452 6.33 -22.42 2.13
C THR A 452 5.32 -23.00 3.10
N ALA A 453 5.52 -22.80 4.40
CA ALA A 453 4.47 -22.91 5.40
C ALA A 453 4.25 -21.54 6.05
N LEU A 454 3.00 -21.19 6.28
CA LEU A 454 2.60 -20.03 7.08
C LEU A 454 1.77 -20.55 8.25
N ILE A 455 2.19 -20.20 9.47
CA ILE A 455 1.43 -20.49 10.69
C ILE A 455 0.76 -19.21 11.09
N ASP A 456 -0.55 -19.25 11.19
CA ASP A 456 -1.45 -18.15 11.49
C ASP A 456 -1.31 -16.94 10.51
N THR A 457 -2.30 -16.10 10.52
CA THR A 457 -2.39 -14.96 9.58
C THR A 457 -2.38 -13.61 10.28
N GLY A 458 -2.48 -13.60 11.62
CA GLY A 458 -2.82 -12.40 12.36
C GLY A 458 -4.26 -11.95 12.08
N GLY A 459 -4.60 -10.77 12.54
CA GLY A 459 -5.87 -10.13 12.29
C GLY A 459 -6.06 -8.95 13.23
N LYS A 460 -6.72 -7.88 12.78
CA LYS A 460 -7.03 -6.73 13.61
C LYS A 460 -8.49 -6.73 14.02
N TYR A 461 -8.75 -6.37 15.28
CA TYR A 461 -10.14 -6.15 15.77
C TYR A 461 -10.78 -4.88 15.19
N LYS A 462 -9.95 -3.88 14.82
CA LYS A 462 -10.34 -2.62 14.16
C LYS A 462 -9.62 -2.55 12.83
N GLU A 463 -10.22 -1.93 11.86
CA GLU A 463 -9.86 -1.69 10.48
C GLU A 463 -8.44 -2.02 9.97
N GLY A 464 -8.43 -2.66 8.82
CA GLY A 464 -7.26 -2.92 7.98
C GLY A 464 -6.76 -4.37 8.09
N SER A 465 -6.76 -5.06 6.95
CA SER A 465 -6.26 -6.41 6.81
C SER A 465 -4.74 -6.45 7.02
N VAL A 466 -4.28 -7.25 7.96
CA VAL A 466 -2.85 -7.56 8.18
C VAL A 466 -2.29 -8.28 6.95
N ALA A 467 -3.07 -9.21 6.38
CA ALA A 467 -2.66 -9.92 5.17
C ALA A 467 -2.42 -8.94 4.01
N LYS A 468 -3.31 -7.97 3.79
CA LYS A 468 -3.21 -6.98 2.70
C LYS A 468 -1.98 -6.08 2.83
N TYR A 469 -1.73 -5.56 4.02
CA TYR A 469 -0.74 -4.48 4.21
C TYR A 469 0.61 -4.96 4.74
N ILE A 470 0.70 -6.17 5.31
CA ILE A 470 1.92 -6.70 5.91
C ILE A 470 2.33 -8.02 5.26
N THR A 471 1.50 -9.07 5.37
CA THR A 471 1.89 -10.44 5.00
C THR A 471 2.07 -10.60 3.49
N MET A 472 1.10 -10.17 2.67
CA MET A 472 1.21 -10.31 1.21
C MET A 472 2.36 -9.47 0.59
N PRO A 473 2.58 -8.19 0.96
CA PRO A 473 3.76 -7.45 0.52
C PRO A 473 5.07 -8.13 0.91
N LEU A 474 5.15 -8.72 2.11
CA LEU A 474 6.31 -9.48 2.55
C LEU A 474 6.52 -10.72 1.69
N LEU A 475 5.50 -11.57 1.50
CA LEU A 475 5.56 -12.77 0.66
C LEU A 475 6.02 -12.43 -0.77
N LYS A 476 5.41 -11.40 -1.39
CA LYS A 476 5.79 -10.94 -2.73
C LYS A 476 7.24 -10.46 -2.76
N SER A 477 7.68 -9.68 -1.79
CA SER A 477 9.06 -9.18 -1.69
C SER A 477 10.10 -10.28 -1.57
N LEU A 478 9.71 -11.43 -1.04
CA LEU A 478 10.54 -12.62 -0.92
C LEU A 478 10.49 -13.50 -2.18
N GLY A 479 9.60 -13.17 -3.14
CA GLY A 479 9.38 -13.94 -4.36
C GLY A 479 8.58 -15.23 -4.12
N ILE A 480 7.88 -15.33 -3.01
CA ILE A 480 6.97 -16.43 -2.70
C ILE A 480 5.73 -16.25 -3.58
N ARG A 481 5.29 -17.29 -4.24
CA ARG A 481 4.20 -17.25 -5.23
C ARG A 481 2.95 -17.96 -4.75
N LYS A 482 3.14 -18.92 -3.81
CA LYS A 482 2.07 -19.68 -3.18
C LYS A 482 2.48 -20.08 -1.78
N ILE A 483 1.51 -20.42 -0.97
CA ILE A 483 1.68 -21.03 0.34
C ILE A 483 1.35 -22.52 0.17
N ASP A 484 2.35 -23.40 0.35
CA ASP A 484 2.13 -24.84 0.22
C ASP A 484 1.28 -25.36 1.39
N LYS A 485 1.50 -24.85 2.62
CA LYS A 485 0.72 -25.20 3.81
C LYS A 485 0.41 -23.96 4.65
N LEU A 486 -0.87 -23.72 4.88
CA LEU A 486 -1.37 -22.76 5.86
C LEU A 486 -1.81 -23.55 7.11
N LEU A 487 -1.14 -23.31 8.23
CA LEU A 487 -1.40 -24.01 9.49
C LEU A 487 -2.05 -22.99 10.44
N LEU A 488 -3.29 -23.22 10.82
CA LEU A 488 -4.04 -22.32 11.72
C LEU A 488 -4.10 -22.97 13.10
N SER A 489 -3.52 -22.26 14.09
CA SER A 489 -3.32 -22.80 15.43
C SER A 489 -4.63 -22.98 16.19
N HIS A 490 -5.51 -21.97 16.15
CA HIS A 490 -6.84 -21.96 16.75
C HIS A 490 -7.68 -20.81 16.18
N GLY A 491 -8.95 -20.72 16.56
CA GLY A 491 -9.96 -19.87 15.94
C GLY A 491 -9.97 -18.41 16.35
N ASP A 492 -9.08 -17.93 17.23
CA ASP A 492 -9.08 -16.56 17.69
C ASP A 492 -8.70 -15.58 16.57
N LYS A 493 -9.31 -14.39 16.63
CA LYS A 493 -9.26 -13.39 15.55
C LYS A 493 -7.85 -12.86 15.28
N ASP A 494 -6.99 -12.82 16.29
CA ASP A 494 -5.60 -12.40 16.16
C ASP A 494 -4.67 -13.51 15.62
N HIS A 495 -5.21 -14.71 15.36
CA HIS A 495 -4.56 -15.81 14.67
C HIS A 495 -5.11 -16.05 13.26
N ILE A 496 -6.45 -16.13 13.10
CA ILE A 496 -7.09 -16.47 11.82
C ILE A 496 -7.84 -15.32 11.14
N GLY A 497 -7.85 -14.12 11.74
CA GLY A 497 -8.72 -13.01 11.28
C GLY A 497 -8.59 -12.66 9.81
N ASP A 498 -7.42 -12.83 9.21
CA ASP A 498 -7.16 -12.53 7.82
C ASP A 498 -7.04 -13.77 6.91
N ALA A 499 -7.34 -14.98 7.41
CA ALA A 499 -7.19 -16.22 6.66
C ALA A 499 -8.03 -16.23 5.38
N ILE A 500 -9.30 -15.81 5.46
CA ILE A 500 -10.21 -15.75 4.29
C ILE A 500 -9.63 -14.81 3.23
N TYR A 501 -9.28 -13.57 3.62
CA TYR A 501 -8.71 -12.59 2.69
C TYR A 501 -7.43 -13.11 2.03
N LEU A 502 -6.55 -13.76 2.80
CA LEU A 502 -5.30 -14.32 2.28
C LEU A 502 -5.56 -15.42 1.24
N ILE A 503 -6.49 -16.33 1.50
CA ILE A 503 -6.83 -17.45 0.61
C ILE A 503 -7.48 -16.95 -0.68
N GLU A 504 -8.33 -15.95 -0.62
CA GLU A 504 -8.93 -15.32 -1.80
C GLU A 504 -7.90 -14.67 -2.71
N LYS A 505 -6.92 -13.99 -2.11
CA LYS A 505 -5.92 -13.17 -2.83
C LYS A 505 -4.62 -13.89 -3.15
N TYR A 506 -4.30 -14.96 -2.44
CA TYR A 506 -3.06 -15.73 -2.60
C TYR A 506 -3.35 -17.21 -2.82
N GLN A 507 -2.52 -17.89 -3.62
CA GLN A 507 -2.66 -19.33 -3.79
C GLN A 507 -2.22 -20.05 -2.51
N VAL A 508 -3.11 -20.87 -1.93
CA VAL A 508 -2.86 -21.76 -0.80
C VAL A 508 -3.20 -23.18 -1.23
N ASP A 509 -2.25 -24.10 -1.13
CA ASP A 509 -2.46 -25.48 -1.59
C ASP A 509 -3.17 -26.34 -0.54
N GLU A 510 -2.79 -26.23 0.73
CA GLU A 510 -3.36 -27.00 1.84
C GLU A 510 -3.59 -26.11 3.06
N ILE A 511 -4.72 -26.29 3.73
CA ILE A 511 -5.11 -25.56 4.94
C ILE A 511 -5.33 -26.58 6.04
N TYR A 512 -4.67 -26.41 7.18
CA TYR A 512 -4.79 -27.24 8.35
C TYR A 512 -5.36 -26.44 9.52
N LEU A 513 -6.39 -27.00 10.16
CA LEU A 513 -7.00 -26.47 11.37
C LEU A 513 -6.63 -27.36 12.57
N ASN A 514 -6.68 -26.80 13.78
CA ASN A 514 -6.56 -27.56 15.02
C ASN A 514 -7.70 -28.59 15.18
N LEU A 515 -7.58 -29.42 16.22
CA LEU A 515 -8.59 -30.45 16.56
C LEU A 515 -9.82 -29.91 17.27
N GLY A 516 -9.81 -28.65 17.73
CA GLY A 516 -10.89 -28.04 18.53
C GLY A 516 -12.19 -27.77 17.76
N GLN A 517 -13.16 -27.23 18.49
CA GLN A 517 -14.43 -26.81 17.88
C GLN A 517 -14.17 -25.66 16.90
N LYS A 518 -14.72 -25.79 15.69
CA LYS A 518 -14.57 -24.79 14.64
C LYS A 518 -15.51 -23.61 14.86
N ASN A 519 -14.95 -22.41 14.88
CA ASN A 519 -15.71 -21.16 14.90
C ASN A 519 -16.32 -20.83 13.52
N GLU A 520 -17.02 -19.69 13.42
CA GLU A 520 -17.70 -19.31 12.18
C GLU A 520 -16.72 -18.97 11.03
N VAL A 521 -15.56 -18.41 11.33
CA VAL A 521 -14.54 -18.10 10.32
C VAL A 521 -13.93 -19.39 9.77
N GLU A 522 -13.58 -20.33 10.64
CA GLU A 522 -13.01 -21.62 10.24
C GLU A 522 -13.96 -22.45 9.38
N LYS A 523 -15.28 -22.37 9.64
CA LYS A 523 -16.31 -23.04 8.81
C LYS A 523 -16.40 -22.49 7.38
N LEU A 524 -15.99 -21.25 7.17
CA LEU A 524 -15.99 -20.62 5.84
C LEU A 524 -14.74 -20.98 5.01
N LEU A 525 -13.69 -21.55 5.62
CA LEU A 525 -12.46 -21.91 4.93
C LEU A 525 -12.66 -23.15 4.04
N PRO A 526 -12.26 -23.10 2.76
CA PRO A 526 -12.46 -24.20 1.82
C PRO A 526 -11.46 -25.34 2.03
N ASN A 527 -11.90 -26.58 1.84
CA ASN A 527 -11.03 -27.76 1.75
C ASN A 527 -10.03 -27.91 2.91
N THR A 528 -10.46 -27.64 4.13
CA THR A 528 -9.62 -27.72 5.31
C THR A 528 -9.32 -29.17 5.71
N LYS A 529 -8.09 -29.42 6.19
CA LYS A 529 -7.65 -30.65 6.83
C LYS A 529 -7.54 -30.41 8.33
N THR A 530 -7.61 -31.45 9.13
CA THR A 530 -7.43 -31.38 10.59
C THR A 530 -6.02 -31.82 10.96
N ALA A 531 -5.34 -31.02 11.78
CA ALA A 531 -4.04 -31.35 12.35
C ALA A 531 -4.24 -32.20 13.61
N TYR A 532 -4.13 -33.52 13.49
CA TYR A 532 -4.24 -34.46 14.60
C TYR A 532 -2.87 -34.72 15.25
N GLN A 533 -2.89 -35.23 16.48
CA GLN A 533 -1.69 -35.59 17.23
C GLN A 533 -0.79 -36.52 16.42
N ASP A 534 0.53 -36.35 16.51
CA ASP A 534 1.57 -37.07 15.76
C ASP A 534 1.53 -36.90 14.23
N LEU A 535 0.68 -35.96 13.71
CA LEU A 535 0.72 -35.59 12.31
C LEU A 535 2.08 -34.98 11.96
N THR A 536 2.70 -35.49 10.90
CA THR A 536 3.98 -35.02 10.39
C THR A 536 3.78 -34.31 9.05
N LEU A 537 4.25 -33.05 8.97
CA LEU A 537 4.09 -32.20 7.79
C LEU A 537 5.46 -31.71 7.28
N PRO A 538 6.00 -32.27 6.20
CA PRO A 538 7.24 -31.80 5.60
C PRO A 538 7.02 -30.53 4.76
N VAL A 539 7.96 -29.55 4.89
CA VAL A 539 7.99 -28.31 4.10
C VAL A 539 9.46 -27.95 3.79
N GLY A 540 9.96 -28.38 2.65
CA GLY A 540 11.38 -28.26 2.29
C GLY A 540 12.28 -29.05 3.26
N ASN A 541 13.15 -28.35 3.99
CA ASN A 541 13.99 -28.94 5.03
C ASN A 541 13.36 -28.89 6.43
N PHE A 542 12.19 -28.29 6.59
CA PHE A 542 11.46 -28.26 7.85
C PHE A 542 10.48 -29.43 7.93
N ILE A 543 10.40 -30.04 9.11
CA ILE A 543 9.42 -31.08 9.44
C ILE A 543 8.65 -30.59 10.66
N PHE A 544 7.34 -30.47 10.53
CA PHE A 544 6.43 -30.06 11.59
C PHE A 544 5.80 -31.31 12.20
N TYR A 545 5.88 -31.46 13.52
CA TYR A 545 5.22 -32.51 14.29
C TYR A 545 4.17 -31.85 15.18
N GLN A 546 2.89 -32.25 15.00
CA GLN A 546 1.78 -31.83 15.85
C GLN A 546 1.82 -32.62 17.16
N LEU A 547 1.99 -31.93 18.30
CA LEU A 547 2.22 -32.61 19.57
C LEU A 547 0.98 -32.80 20.43
N ASN A 548 0.04 -31.87 20.43
CA ASN A 548 -1.11 -31.91 21.32
C ASN A 548 -2.31 -32.66 20.73
N LYS A 549 -3.11 -33.23 21.62
CA LYS A 549 -4.41 -33.84 21.33
C LYS A 549 -5.54 -32.81 21.29
N GLU A 550 -6.76 -33.28 21.06
CA GLU A 550 -7.98 -32.47 21.15
C GLU A 550 -8.34 -32.12 22.61
N TYR A 551 -8.79 -30.88 22.82
CA TYR A 551 -9.33 -30.40 24.07
C TYR A 551 -10.70 -29.72 23.83
N LYS A 552 -11.47 -29.54 24.90
CA LYS A 552 -12.78 -28.86 24.80
C LYS A 552 -12.67 -27.34 24.69
N GLU A 553 -11.65 -26.76 25.33
CA GLU A 553 -11.42 -25.32 25.33
C GLU A 553 -10.57 -24.92 24.13
N GLU A 554 -10.85 -23.78 23.51
CA GLU A 554 -10.27 -23.34 22.25
C GLU A 554 -8.75 -23.15 22.37
N ASN A 555 -8.29 -22.40 23.36
CA ASN A 555 -6.87 -22.16 23.57
C ASN A 555 -6.11 -23.45 23.92
N ASN A 556 -6.73 -24.38 24.67
CA ASN A 556 -6.12 -25.66 24.98
C ASN A 556 -5.95 -26.52 23.72
N SER A 557 -6.84 -26.36 22.73
CA SER A 557 -6.77 -27.03 21.44
C SER A 557 -5.85 -26.32 20.43
N SER A 558 -5.24 -25.20 20.81
CA SER A 558 -4.26 -24.48 19.98
C SER A 558 -3.16 -25.43 19.52
N SER A 559 -2.96 -25.51 18.20
CA SER A 559 -1.97 -26.43 17.63
C SER A 559 -0.55 -26.14 18.11
N VAL A 560 0.08 -27.11 18.75
CA VAL A 560 1.47 -27.05 19.21
C VAL A 560 2.36 -27.83 18.25
N TYR A 561 3.29 -27.14 17.61
CA TYR A 561 4.21 -27.74 16.66
C TYR A 561 5.64 -27.78 17.19
N TYR A 562 6.23 -28.98 17.23
CA TYR A 562 7.67 -29.14 17.24
C TYR A 562 8.16 -29.08 15.80
N VAL A 563 9.11 -28.21 15.50
CA VAL A 563 9.64 -28.03 14.16
C VAL A 563 11.10 -28.38 14.13
N GLU A 564 11.42 -29.38 13.33
CA GLU A 564 12.78 -29.89 13.14
C GLU A 564 13.36 -29.38 11.82
N HIS A 565 14.60 -28.94 11.88
CA HIS A 565 15.45 -28.59 10.75
C HIS A 565 16.87 -29.10 11.02
N PRO A 566 17.67 -29.49 10.02
CA PRO A 566 19.02 -30.03 10.25
C PRO A 566 19.95 -29.18 11.12
N ASN A 567 19.72 -27.87 11.24
CA ASN A 567 20.58 -26.93 11.95
C ASN A 567 19.93 -26.29 13.18
N LEU A 568 18.66 -26.47 13.42
CA LEU A 568 17.95 -25.89 14.57
C LEU A 568 16.58 -26.54 14.78
N THR A 569 16.09 -26.45 16.03
CA THR A 569 14.78 -26.94 16.44
C THR A 569 13.94 -25.83 17.08
N LEU A 570 12.65 -25.87 16.88
CA LEU A 570 11.72 -24.87 17.43
C LEU A 570 10.51 -25.53 18.09
N LEU A 571 9.98 -24.86 19.11
CA LEU A 571 8.66 -25.16 19.63
C LEU A 571 7.75 -23.95 19.45
N LEU A 572 6.59 -24.17 18.83
CA LEU A 572 5.57 -23.19 18.56
C LEU A 572 4.31 -23.62 19.31
N THR A 573 3.94 -22.89 20.35
CA THR A 573 2.89 -23.31 21.29
C THR A 573 1.53 -22.69 21.00
N GLY A 574 1.41 -21.81 19.98
CA GLY A 574 0.20 -21.03 19.80
C GLY A 574 -0.20 -20.36 21.12
N ASP A 575 -1.46 -20.50 21.52
CA ASP A 575 -1.97 -19.97 22.77
C ASP A 575 -2.20 -21.05 23.83
N ALA A 576 -1.61 -22.24 23.63
CA ALA A 576 -1.72 -23.35 24.55
C ALA A 576 -1.31 -22.95 25.98
N PRO A 577 -2.11 -23.29 27.01
CA PRO A 577 -1.79 -23.00 28.41
C PRO A 577 -0.79 -23.97 29.01
N LYS A 578 -0.32 -23.69 30.23
CA LYS A 578 0.72 -24.45 30.94
C LYS A 578 0.36 -25.93 31.13
N GLU A 579 -0.92 -26.22 31.34
CA GLU A 579 -1.42 -27.61 31.51
C GLU A 579 -1.14 -28.44 30.25
N VAL A 580 -1.33 -27.87 29.08
CA VAL A 580 -1.01 -28.52 27.79
C VAL A 580 0.49 -28.64 27.59
N GLU A 581 1.26 -27.61 27.97
CA GLU A 581 2.72 -27.65 27.93
C GLU A 581 3.27 -28.77 28.81
N ASP A 582 2.77 -28.92 30.04
CA ASP A 582 3.17 -29.97 30.97
C ASP A 582 2.78 -31.37 30.46
N GLU A 583 1.62 -31.56 29.88
CA GLU A 583 1.19 -32.80 29.26
C GLU A 583 2.12 -33.20 28.12
N ILE A 584 2.50 -32.27 27.24
CA ILE A 584 3.43 -32.49 26.13
C ILE A 584 4.80 -32.93 26.67
N LEU A 585 5.32 -32.27 27.70
CA LEU A 585 6.61 -32.64 28.33
C LEU A 585 6.59 -34.02 29.00
N ASN A 586 5.44 -34.47 29.50
CA ASN A 586 5.29 -35.80 30.06
C ASN A 586 5.20 -36.89 28.98
N HIS A 587 4.79 -36.54 27.77
CA HIS A 587 4.57 -37.48 26.67
C HIS A 587 5.76 -37.60 25.71
N TYR A 588 6.46 -36.49 25.47
CA TYR A 588 7.54 -36.38 24.51
C TYR A 588 8.84 -35.92 25.15
N THR A 589 9.97 -36.47 24.66
CA THR A 589 11.32 -36.03 25.03
C THR A 589 12.00 -35.43 23.81
N PHE A 590 12.29 -34.13 23.86
CA PHE A 590 12.98 -33.40 22.80
C PHE A 590 13.74 -32.19 23.36
N THR A 591 14.60 -31.60 22.57
CA THR A 591 15.32 -30.36 22.87
C THR A 591 14.94 -29.32 21.85
N ILE A 592 15.02 -28.05 22.23
CA ILE A 592 14.72 -26.92 21.33
C ILE A 592 15.80 -25.85 21.44
N ASP A 593 16.08 -25.21 20.29
CA ASP A 593 16.93 -24.02 20.24
C ASP A 593 16.08 -22.76 20.45
N ILE A 594 14.90 -22.71 19.84
CA ILE A 594 14.03 -21.53 19.83
C ILE A 594 12.64 -21.87 20.34
N LEU A 595 12.15 -21.03 21.25
CA LEU A 595 10.77 -21.07 21.75
C LEU A 595 9.99 -19.88 21.23
N LYS A 596 8.88 -20.11 20.50
CA LYS A 596 7.84 -19.10 20.36
C LYS A 596 7.00 -19.09 21.65
N VAL A 597 7.11 -18.01 22.40
CA VAL A 597 6.41 -17.85 23.69
C VAL A 597 4.90 -17.91 23.47
N GLY A 598 4.22 -18.73 24.24
CA GLY A 598 2.79 -18.95 24.12
C GLY A 598 1.96 -17.73 24.47
N HIS A 599 0.80 -17.59 23.83
CA HIS A 599 -0.26 -16.63 24.10
C HIS A 599 0.28 -15.21 24.27
N HIS A 600 1.12 -14.77 23.33
CA HIS A 600 1.76 -13.44 23.26
C HIS A 600 2.48 -13.01 24.55
N GLY A 601 2.91 -14.00 25.35
CA GLY A 601 3.53 -13.76 26.66
C GLY A 601 2.54 -13.59 27.82
N SER A 602 1.33 -14.15 27.68
CA SER A 602 0.36 -14.26 28.79
C SER A 602 0.93 -14.97 30.01
N ASP A 603 0.39 -14.70 31.19
CA ASP A 603 0.74 -15.47 32.40
C ASP A 603 0.23 -16.93 32.34
N THR A 604 -0.78 -17.21 31.54
CA THR A 604 -1.39 -18.55 31.39
C THR A 604 -0.48 -19.57 30.69
N SER A 605 0.49 -19.10 29.90
CA SER A 605 1.38 -19.92 29.07
C SER A 605 2.86 -19.75 29.44
N THR A 606 3.72 -20.51 28.83
CA THR A 606 5.18 -20.54 29.02
C THR A 606 5.57 -20.71 30.48
N GLY A 607 5.27 -21.92 30.96
CA GLY A 607 5.47 -22.33 32.36
C GLY A 607 6.96 -22.48 32.78
N ASN A 608 7.20 -22.43 34.08
CA ASN A 608 8.54 -22.66 34.60
C ASN A 608 9.06 -24.06 34.27
N ASN A 609 8.18 -25.08 34.23
CA ASN A 609 8.55 -26.44 33.90
C ASN A 609 9.06 -26.53 32.46
N LEU A 610 8.33 -25.94 31.49
CA LEU A 610 8.72 -25.85 30.08
C LEU A 610 10.12 -25.23 29.91
N LEU A 611 10.34 -24.06 30.53
CA LEU A 611 11.62 -23.35 30.41
C LEU A 611 12.79 -24.07 31.07
N LYS A 612 12.58 -24.73 32.21
CA LYS A 612 13.64 -25.50 32.91
C LYS A 612 13.99 -26.79 32.19
N THR A 613 12.99 -27.47 31.59
CA THR A 613 13.18 -28.74 30.90
C THR A 613 13.84 -28.53 29.54
N LEU A 614 13.31 -27.62 28.71
CA LEU A 614 13.75 -27.43 27.33
C LEU A 614 14.93 -26.45 27.19
N LYS A 615 15.12 -25.51 28.10
CA LYS A 615 16.22 -24.52 28.16
C LYS A 615 16.50 -23.85 26.79
N PRO A 616 15.53 -23.23 26.14
CA PRO A 616 15.71 -22.64 24.81
C PRO A 616 16.82 -21.59 24.84
N SER A 617 17.65 -21.60 23.79
CA SER A 617 18.70 -20.57 23.62
C SER A 617 18.13 -19.18 23.24
N LEU A 618 16.92 -19.14 22.71
CA LEU A 618 16.20 -17.90 22.36
C LEU A 618 14.69 -18.09 22.51
N ALA A 619 14.03 -17.12 23.14
CA ALA A 619 12.57 -17.01 23.16
C ALA A 619 12.11 -15.84 22.29
N ILE A 620 11.00 -16.00 21.55
CA ILE A 620 10.43 -14.95 20.71
C ILE A 620 8.99 -14.71 21.12
N ILE A 621 8.64 -13.46 21.38
CA ILE A 621 7.31 -13.03 21.79
C ILE A 621 6.69 -12.19 20.65
N SER A 622 5.66 -12.71 19.99
CA SER A 622 4.83 -11.92 19.08
C SER A 622 3.80 -11.14 19.90
N VAL A 623 3.87 -9.83 19.86
CA VAL A 623 2.99 -8.99 20.70
C VAL A 623 2.88 -7.58 20.12
N GLY A 624 1.69 -6.99 20.21
CA GLY A 624 1.42 -5.62 19.76
C GLY A 624 1.68 -4.58 20.85
N LYS A 625 2.07 -3.38 20.43
CA LYS A 625 2.20 -2.23 21.33
C LYS A 625 0.82 -1.78 21.81
N ASP A 626 0.74 -1.32 23.05
CA ASP A 626 -0.48 -0.79 23.69
C ASP A 626 -1.69 -1.76 23.58
N ASN A 627 -1.41 -3.09 23.64
CA ASN A 627 -2.45 -4.10 23.59
C ASN A 627 -3.31 -4.09 24.86
N SER A 628 -4.61 -4.37 24.72
CA SER A 628 -5.58 -4.32 25.82
C SER A 628 -5.35 -5.38 26.91
N TYR A 629 -4.54 -6.40 26.62
CA TYR A 629 -4.25 -7.51 27.53
C TYR A 629 -3.03 -7.28 28.42
N ASN A 630 -2.31 -6.16 28.24
CA ASN A 630 -1.03 -5.87 28.90
C ASN A 630 0.04 -6.95 28.72
N HIS A 631 0.07 -7.58 27.53
CA HIS A 631 1.11 -8.55 27.17
C HIS A 631 2.37 -7.84 26.63
N PRO A 632 3.57 -8.43 26.82
CA PRO A 632 3.84 -9.61 27.64
C PRO A 632 3.69 -9.34 29.14
N SER A 633 3.12 -10.30 29.86
CA SER A 633 2.91 -10.20 31.31
C SER A 633 4.24 -10.10 32.06
N SER A 634 4.28 -9.28 33.10
CA SER A 634 5.48 -9.16 33.96
C SER A 634 5.91 -10.51 34.58
N LYS A 635 4.96 -11.39 34.85
CA LYS A 635 5.24 -12.74 35.36
C LYS A 635 5.94 -13.61 34.32
N THR A 636 5.55 -13.56 33.05
CA THR A 636 6.20 -14.28 31.95
C THR A 636 7.62 -13.78 31.75
N ILE A 637 7.82 -12.47 31.73
CA ILE A 637 9.17 -11.88 31.66
C ILE A 637 10.03 -12.30 32.87
N THR A 638 9.44 -12.34 34.07
CA THR A 638 10.15 -12.80 35.26
C THR A 638 10.58 -14.27 35.16
N ARG A 639 9.74 -15.16 34.58
CA ARG A 639 10.09 -16.57 34.33
C ARG A 639 11.26 -16.70 33.37
N LEU A 640 11.22 -15.98 32.23
CA LEU A 640 12.31 -15.95 31.25
C LEU A 640 13.64 -15.47 31.87
N ASN A 641 13.59 -14.39 32.65
CA ASN A 641 14.77 -13.87 33.34
C ASN A 641 15.32 -14.83 34.39
N LYS A 642 14.46 -15.50 35.17
CA LYS A 642 14.89 -16.52 36.18
C LYS A 642 15.54 -17.74 35.55
N THR A 643 15.14 -18.10 34.34
CA THR A 643 15.78 -19.22 33.60
C THR A 643 16.92 -18.75 32.73
N THR A 644 17.31 -17.48 32.78
CA THR A 644 18.36 -16.85 31.95
C THR A 644 18.13 -17.03 30.45
N THR A 645 16.88 -17.20 30.02
CA THR A 645 16.51 -17.35 28.61
C THR A 645 16.45 -15.97 27.93
N PRO A 646 17.33 -15.69 26.96
CA PRO A 646 17.27 -14.44 26.21
C PRO A 646 15.99 -14.41 25.39
N TYR A 647 15.41 -13.19 25.22
CA TYR A 647 14.18 -13.04 24.46
C TYR A 647 14.15 -11.79 23.57
N LEU A 648 13.44 -11.90 22.46
CA LEU A 648 13.11 -10.81 21.54
C LEU A 648 11.58 -10.62 21.50
N THR A 649 11.16 -9.39 21.24
CA THR A 649 9.73 -9.05 21.07
C THR A 649 9.50 -8.35 19.73
N THR A 650 8.41 -8.66 19.03
CA THR A 650 8.06 -7.96 17.78
C THR A 650 7.84 -6.47 17.97
N ILE A 651 7.43 -6.01 19.17
CA ILE A 651 7.34 -4.58 19.52
C ILE A 651 8.68 -3.86 19.30
N LYS A 652 9.77 -4.45 19.80
CA LYS A 652 11.10 -3.82 19.77
C LYS A 652 11.86 -4.13 18.48
N SER A 653 11.77 -5.35 18.02
CA SER A 653 12.58 -5.89 16.91
C SER A 653 11.90 -5.72 15.53
N GLY A 654 10.59 -5.50 15.50
CA GLY A 654 9.81 -5.65 14.27
C GLY A 654 9.75 -7.12 13.86
N THR A 655 9.67 -7.39 12.56
CA THR A 655 9.77 -8.77 12.03
C THR A 655 11.15 -9.34 12.30
N ILE A 656 11.16 -10.52 12.93
CA ILE A 656 12.38 -11.23 13.30
C ILE A 656 12.64 -12.33 12.26
N THR A 657 13.81 -12.29 11.64
CA THR A 657 14.23 -13.31 10.65
C THR A 657 15.31 -14.17 11.23
N ILE A 658 15.16 -15.49 11.13
CA ILE A 658 16.14 -16.49 11.53
C ILE A 658 16.61 -17.20 10.27
N ILE A 659 17.94 -17.29 10.08
CA ILE A 659 18.55 -18.03 8.98
C ILE A 659 19.07 -19.36 9.56
N PRO A 660 18.41 -20.51 9.27
CA PRO A 660 18.75 -21.77 9.93
C PRO A 660 20.20 -22.20 9.73
N LYS A 661 20.76 -21.98 8.55
CA LYS A 661 22.12 -22.40 8.19
C LYS A 661 23.21 -21.72 9.03
N THR A 662 23.04 -20.45 9.35
CA THR A 662 24.03 -19.63 10.10
C THR A 662 23.57 -19.36 11.52
N GLN A 663 22.35 -19.70 11.87
CA GLN A 663 21.67 -19.35 13.14
C GLN A 663 21.64 -17.82 13.40
N GLU A 664 21.81 -17.03 12.34
CA GLU A 664 21.76 -15.57 12.40
C GLU A 664 20.33 -15.09 12.63
N VAL A 665 20.19 -14.13 13.54
CA VAL A 665 18.92 -13.47 13.84
C VAL A 665 18.97 -12.01 13.38
N ILE A 666 18.06 -11.61 12.49
CA ILE A 666 17.98 -10.28 11.91
C ILE A 666 16.67 -9.64 12.34
N GLU A 667 16.75 -8.41 12.84
CA GLU A 667 15.62 -7.62 13.31
C GLU A 667 15.30 -6.48 12.32
N ASP A 668 14.03 -6.32 11.94
CA ASP A 668 13.66 -5.31 10.94
C ASP A 668 13.68 -3.87 11.46
N ARG A 669 13.55 -3.65 12.78
CA ARG A 669 13.60 -2.33 13.42
C ARG A 669 15.00 -1.86 13.83
N LYS A 670 16.00 -2.72 13.73
CA LYS A 670 17.43 -2.39 13.96
C LYS A 670 18.20 -1.98 12.72
#